data_31d805df529af8ad03396f2c9ca1feb8
#
_entry.id   31d805df529af8ad03396f2c9ca1feb8
#
_cell.length_a   1.000
_cell.length_b   1.000
_cell.length_c   1.000
_cell.angle_alpha   90.00
_cell.angle_beta   90.00
_cell.angle_gamma   90.00
#
_symmetry.space_group_name_H-M   'P 1'
#
loop_
_entity.id
_entity.type
_entity.pdbx_description
1 polymer ?
#
loop_
_entity_poly.entity_id
_entity_poly.type
_entity_poly.pdbx_seq_one_letter_code
_entity_poly.pdbx_strand_id
1 'polypeptide(L)'
;MGLVFEKIKSLFFKKRTLDEAEVKKLRNAFKARYHHFKLLLNANNKALDIMAEMEDALHGRNPFGMTHINAWCTLASANVWQIIKHLNDLAPGKYEELYERFKEIQIQINPFLVKNSHIDDGRLAISLKEINKDHADQVGSKMANLGEIKNRVAIEVSNGFAITAKAYYKFMAHNDLQAEIDRRIQVADIGRIDQLYELSADIQQLIIHGSIPEDIKEAISKQYSMLEKEDGKGVTVAMRSSALGEDLAETSFAGQYRSMLNISSENIFQTYKEIIAGKYGLQAMAYRLNRGIKDEDVAMCAGCTSMVDAVSGGVIYSKNPMNIHDNTVYINSVWGLPKAVVDGSSATDLFIISRKSPMKIIKRKIPLKEREFVCYPDEGVCRMDITGNKGSLASLEDEKVLELAHMAIKLEVHYGFPQDIEWAISKDGSILLLQCRPLKQMAVQKRNDIESPLEKNPYGIILQGGTTASPGVGAGPVFIIKKDMDVLQFPEGAVLITAQALPRWATVLHRATAVITEQGSITGHLANVAREFGVPAIFGINHSLDALKNGQLITVDADTQSIYEGRNDALLKESVLPKNLMEGSPVFEAAKGASRHIIPLNLIDPDSHEFSPKHCKTFHDITRFCHEKVVSEMFRFGKDHDFPERSSKQLFCDVAMQWWILNLDDGFRKEIEGKYIKLEDITSIPMLALWEGIAAVPWEGPPPVNGKGLMSVMFEATANTALTPGVRSRYASRNYFMISKNYCSLSSRLGFHFSTIEAMVSERSNENHISFQFMGGAANYERRQKRVLFVKEILEEYDFRVELRKDHLTARLEDRKMEFMIEHLKILGYLTIHTRQLDMVMTSDVSINYYRSKIIKDIQGMLYTQ
;
A
#
# COMPACT_ATOMS: atom_id res chain seq x y z
N MET A 1 -2.12 -36.75 -65.71
CA MET A 1 -1.47 -36.98 -64.39
C MET A 1 -1.95 -36.07 -63.28
N GLY A 2 -2.44 -34.85 -63.55
CA GLY A 2 -2.90 -33.94 -62.48
C GLY A 2 -4.19 -34.38 -61.73
N LEU A 3 -5.14 -34.99 -62.42
CA LEU A 3 -6.43 -35.42 -61.81
C LEU A 3 -6.33 -36.66 -60.93
N VAL A 4 -5.29 -37.49 -61.08
CA VAL A 4 -5.05 -38.65 -60.24
C VAL A 4 -4.37 -38.25 -58.92
N PHE A 5 -3.53 -37.21 -58.94
CA PHE A 5 -2.87 -36.66 -57.73
C PHE A 5 -3.86 -35.94 -56.83
N GLU A 6 -4.86 -35.25 -57.38
CA GLU A 6 -5.93 -34.61 -56.57
C GLU A 6 -6.88 -35.64 -55.94
N LYS A 7 -7.22 -36.73 -56.66
CA LYS A 7 -8.02 -37.83 -56.09
C LYS A 7 -7.27 -38.65 -55.02
N ILE A 8 -5.97 -38.79 -55.11
CA ILE A 8 -5.16 -39.45 -54.10
C ILE A 8 -4.99 -38.57 -52.85
N LYS A 9 -4.84 -37.22 -53.00
CA LYS A 9 -4.87 -36.27 -51.89
C LYS A 9 -6.20 -36.25 -51.17
N SER A 10 -7.33 -36.37 -51.87
CA SER A 10 -8.69 -36.40 -51.27
C SER A 10 -8.98 -37.70 -50.52
N LEU A 11 -8.31 -38.80 -50.84
CA LEU A 11 -8.50 -40.11 -50.17
C LEU A 11 -7.65 -40.22 -48.87
N PHE A 12 -6.56 -39.45 -48.73
CA PHE A 12 -5.70 -39.50 -47.54
C PHE A 12 -6.01 -38.38 -46.54
N PHE A 13 -6.77 -37.35 -46.91
CA PHE A 13 -7.22 -36.31 -46.00
C PHE A 13 -8.75 -36.30 -45.89
N LYS A 14 -9.36 -37.38 -45.33
CA LYS A 14 -10.71 -37.26 -44.78
C LYS A 14 -10.66 -36.22 -43.63
N LYS A 15 -11.03 -34.97 -43.91
CA LYS A 15 -11.33 -33.97 -42.87
C LYS A 15 -12.37 -34.61 -41.94
N ARG A 16 -11.96 -34.97 -40.75
CA ARG A 16 -12.84 -35.41 -39.67
C ARG A 16 -13.70 -34.21 -39.33
N THR A 17 -14.94 -34.17 -39.77
CA THR A 17 -15.94 -33.19 -39.30
C THR A 17 -16.19 -33.53 -37.87
N LEU A 18 -15.71 -32.66 -36.94
CA LEU A 18 -15.99 -32.81 -35.54
C LEU A 18 -17.50 -32.65 -35.32
N ASP A 19 -18.11 -33.52 -34.50
CA ASP A 19 -19.51 -33.45 -34.08
C ASP A 19 -19.69 -32.16 -33.22
N GLU A 20 -20.90 -31.57 -33.23
CA GLU A 20 -21.22 -30.37 -32.43
C GLU A 20 -20.91 -30.56 -30.92
N ALA A 21 -21.08 -31.81 -30.42
CA ALA A 21 -20.74 -32.15 -29.03
C ALA A 21 -19.22 -32.09 -28.78
N GLU A 22 -18.39 -32.54 -29.75
CA GLU A 22 -16.93 -32.45 -29.65
C GLU A 22 -16.45 -30.98 -29.72
N VAL A 23 -17.05 -30.16 -30.58
CA VAL A 23 -16.79 -28.71 -30.69
C VAL A 23 -17.15 -28.00 -29.38
N LYS A 24 -18.30 -28.35 -28.77
CA LYS A 24 -18.70 -27.79 -27.47
C LYS A 24 -17.75 -28.19 -26.34
N LYS A 25 -17.26 -29.42 -26.33
CA LYS A 25 -16.28 -29.94 -25.37
C LYS A 25 -14.95 -29.18 -25.51
N LEU A 26 -14.48 -28.96 -26.72
CA LEU A 26 -13.25 -28.20 -27.01
C LEU A 26 -13.40 -26.72 -26.62
N ARG A 27 -14.56 -26.09 -26.85
CA ARG A 27 -14.86 -24.73 -26.40
C ARG A 27 -14.82 -24.61 -24.86
N ASN A 28 -15.40 -25.55 -24.14
CA ASN A 28 -15.38 -25.57 -22.68
C ASN A 28 -13.95 -25.79 -22.16
N ALA A 29 -13.17 -26.66 -22.77
CA ALA A 29 -11.77 -26.87 -22.43
C ALA A 29 -10.93 -25.61 -22.68
N PHE A 30 -11.20 -24.89 -23.76
CA PHE A 30 -10.54 -23.61 -24.04
C PHE A 30 -10.94 -22.51 -23.03
N LYS A 31 -12.23 -22.40 -22.68
CA LYS A 31 -12.71 -21.46 -21.65
C LYS A 31 -12.04 -21.72 -20.30
N ALA A 32 -11.91 -22.98 -19.89
CA ALA A 32 -11.20 -23.37 -18.67
C ALA A 32 -9.71 -22.96 -18.72
N ARG A 33 -9.03 -23.23 -19.83
CA ARG A 33 -7.62 -22.82 -20.02
C ARG A 33 -7.45 -21.29 -20.00
N TYR A 34 -8.37 -20.57 -20.65
CA TYR A 34 -8.36 -19.12 -20.64
C TYR A 34 -8.57 -18.55 -19.22
N HIS A 35 -9.43 -19.18 -18.44
CA HIS A 35 -9.61 -18.81 -17.05
C HIS A 35 -8.30 -18.97 -16.24
N HIS A 36 -7.62 -20.11 -16.36
CA HIS A 36 -6.31 -20.31 -15.71
C HIS A 36 -5.25 -19.35 -16.24
N PHE A 37 -5.29 -19.02 -17.52
CA PHE A 37 -4.42 -18.01 -18.12
C PHE A 37 -4.59 -16.63 -17.46
N LYS A 38 -5.86 -16.16 -17.30
CA LYS A 38 -6.14 -14.88 -16.60
C LYS A 38 -5.68 -14.89 -15.14
N LEU A 39 -5.96 -15.98 -14.43
CA LEU A 39 -5.53 -16.11 -13.03
C LEU A 39 -4.00 -16.10 -12.91
N LEU A 40 -3.29 -16.74 -13.83
CA LEU A 40 -1.83 -16.71 -13.87
C LEU A 40 -1.30 -15.29 -14.11
N LEU A 41 -1.85 -14.58 -15.11
CA LEU A 41 -1.42 -13.21 -15.39
C LEU A 41 -1.66 -12.27 -14.20
N ASN A 42 -2.80 -12.41 -13.51
CA ASN A 42 -3.09 -11.62 -12.33
C ASN A 42 -2.11 -11.92 -11.18
N ALA A 43 -1.84 -13.21 -10.91
CA ALA A 43 -0.84 -13.59 -9.90
C ALA A 43 0.57 -13.13 -10.28
N ASN A 44 0.92 -13.16 -11.58
CA ASN A 44 2.19 -12.66 -12.08
C ASN A 44 2.37 -11.16 -11.83
N ASN A 45 1.36 -10.36 -12.14
CA ASN A 45 1.41 -8.92 -11.89
C ASN A 45 1.59 -8.63 -10.39
N LYS A 46 0.82 -9.30 -9.52
CA LYS A 46 0.97 -9.16 -8.06
C LYS A 46 2.36 -9.55 -7.56
N ALA A 47 2.94 -10.63 -8.09
CA ALA A 47 4.30 -11.04 -7.72
C ALA A 47 5.33 -9.99 -8.12
N LEU A 48 5.21 -9.40 -9.32
CA LEU A 48 6.10 -8.34 -9.80
C LEU A 48 5.94 -7.04 -9.00
N ASP A 49 4.71 -6.68 -8.61
CA ASP A 49 4.45 -5.53 -7.74
C ASP A 49 5.17 -5.67 -6.39
N ILE A 50 5.07 -6.86 -5.76
CA ILE A 50 5.75 -7.15 -4.49
C ILE A 50 7.28 -7.09 -4.65
N MET A 51 7.82 -7.63 -5.74
CA MET A 51 9.26 -7.56 -6.05
C MET A 51 9.72 -6.10 -6.20
N ALA A 52 8.91 -5.26 -6.84
CA ALA A 52 9.18 -3.84 -7.00
C ALA A 52 9.14 -3.09 -5.65
N GLU A 53 8.15 -3.38 -4.80
CA GLU A 53 8.06 -2.81 -3.45
C GLU A 53 9.28 -3.16 -2.60
N MET A 54 9.69 -4.44 -2.64
CA MET A 54 10.87 -4.92 -1.93
C MET A 54 12.16 -4.25 -2.43
N GLU A 55 12.29 -4.06 -3.74
CA GLU A 55 13.43 -3.36 -4.35
C GLU A 55 13.45 -1.87 -3.97
N ASP A 56 12.29 -1.19 -3.98
CA ASP A 56 12.16 0.21 -3.57
C ASP A 56 12.54 0.42 -2.09
N ALA A 57 12.13 -0.51 -1.22
CA ALA A 57 12.51 -0.49 0.18
C ALA A 57 14.03 -0.63 0.37
N LEU A 58 14.68 -1.51 -0.40
CA LEU A 58 16.13 -1.68 -0.37
C LEU A 58 16.89 -0.44 -0.89
N HIS A 59 16.27 0.39 -1.74
CA HIS A 59 16.84 1.66 -2.19
C HIS A 59 16.66 2.81 -1.16
N GLY A 60 16.03 2.55 -0.01
CA GLY A 60 16.09 3.40 1.16
C GLY A 60 15.13 4.57 1.22
N ARG A 61 14.04 4.54 0.48
CA ARG A 61 13.02 5.60 0.52
C ARG A 61 12.14 5.53 1.76
N ASN A 62 11.89 4.34 2.28
CA ASN A 62 11.09 4.12 3.49
C ASN A 62 11.76 3.10 4.41
N PRO A 63 11.82 3.33 5.73
CA PRO A 63 12.26 2.31 6.66
C PRO A 63 11.27 1.14 6.71
N PHE A 64 11.74 -0.09 6.90
CA PHE A 64 10.95 -1.31 6.96
C PHE A 64 11.44 -2.27 8.06
N GLY A 65 10.57 -3.12 8.57
CA GLY A 65 10.86 -4.10 9.63
C GLY A 65 10.84 -5.54 9.14
N MET A 66 11.18 -6.49 10.02
CA MET A 66 11.15 -7.94 9.72
C MET A 66 9.77 -8.42 9.28
N THR A 67 8.70 -7.82 9.79
CA THR A 67 7.33 -8.15 9.38
C THR A 67 7.07 -7.85 7.91
N HIS A 68 7.60 -6.74 7.39
CA HIS A 68 7.50 -6.43 5.97
C HIS A 68 8.23 -7.47 5.13
N ILE A 69 9.42 -7.89 5.57
CA ILE A 69 10.18 -8.93 4.87
C ILE A 69 9.39 -10.23 4.86
N ASN A 70 8.84 -10.63 6.02
CA ASN A 70 8.00 -11.82 6.12
C ASN A 70 6.75 -11.71 5.23
N ALA A 71 6.08 -10.55 5.21
CA ALA A 71 4.91 -10.30 4.37
C ALA A 71 5.28 -10.37 2.88
N TRP A 72 6.32 -9.67 2.43
CA TRP A 72 6.76 -9.70 1.03
C TRP A 72 7.15 -11.11 0.59
N CYS A 73 7.94 -11.83 1.37
CA CYS A 73 8.35 -13.18 1.04
C CYS A 73 7.15 -14.14 1.00
N THR A 74 6.21 -14.02 1.94
CA THR A 74 4.99 -14.84 1.96
C THR A 74 4.10 -14.55 0.77
N LEU A 75 3.84 -13.27 0.48
CA LEU A 75 3.01 -12.85 -0.64
C LEU A 75 3.65 -13.21 -2.00
N ALA A 76 4.97 -13.01 -2.15
CA ALA A 76 5.70 -13.40 -3.34
C ALA A 76 5.60 -14.93 -3.54
N SER A 77 5.86 -15.71 -2.48
CA SER A 77 5.75 -17.18 -2.51
C SER A 77 4.34 -17.64 -2.88
N ALA A 78 3.31 -17.06 -2.28
CA ALA A 78 1.92 -17.42 -2.56
C ALA A 78 1.53 -17.13 -4.01
N ASN A 79 1.91 -15.96 -4.55
CA ASN A 79 1.62 -15.62 -5.93
C ASN A 79 2.41 -16.48 -6.92
N VAL A 80 3.71 -16.75 -6.66
CA VAL A 80 4.53 -17.63 -7.52
C VAL A 80 3.98 -19.05 -7.49
N TRP A 81 3.55 -19.57 -6.34
CA TRP A 81 2.86 -20.86 -6.26
C TRP A 81 1.60 -20.89 -7.11
N GLN A 82 0.76 -19.84 -7.06
CA GLN A 82 -0.44 -19.74 -7.91
C GLN A 82 -0.07 -19.74 -9.40
N ILE A 83 0.98 -19.01 -9.78
CA ILE A 83 1.48 -18.99 -11.17
C ILE A 83 1.83 -20.40 -11.64
N ILE A 84 2.61 -21.15 -10.85
CA ILE A 84 2.98 -22.53 -11.17
C ILE A 84 1.75 -23.43 -11.27
N LYS A 85 0.85 -23.32 -10.29
CA LYS A 85 -0.41 -24.09 -10.26
C LYS A 85 -1.23 -23.86 -11.53
N HIS A 86 -1.49 -22.59 -11.87
CA HIS A 86 -2.31 -22.28 -13.05
C HIS A 86 -1.65 -22.67 -14.37
N LEU A 87 -0.30 -22.65 -14.46
CA LEU A 87 0.40 -23.17 -15.61
C LEU A 87 0.25 -24.68 -15.74
N ASN A 88 0.33 -25.43 -14.61
CA ASN A 88 0.13 -26.88 -14.62
C ASN A 88 -1.34 -27.26 -14.85
N ASP A 89 -2.30 -26.50 -14.32
CA ASP A 89 -3.73 -26.68 -14.61
C ASP A 89 -4.04 -26.44 -16.10
N LEU A 90 -3.33 -25.51 -16.74
CA LEU A 90 -3.46 -25.20 -18.16
C LEU A 90 -2.78 -26.27 -19.04
N ALA A 91 -1.66 -26.81 -18.61
CA ALA A 91 -0.88 -27.84 -19.32
C ALA A 91 -0.45 -28.98 -18.39
N PRO A 92 -1.39 -29.89 -18.00
CA PRO A 92 -1.16 -30.93 -17.01
C PRO A 92 0.04 -31.83 -17.33
N GLY A 93 0.83 -32.14 -16.31
CA GLY A 93 1.99 -33.04 -16.39
C GLY A 93 3.23 -32.47 -17.09
N LYS A 94 3.21 -31.21 -17.54
CA LYS A 94 4.26 -30.67 -18.40
C LYS A 94 5.30 -29.82 -17.66
N TYR A 95 4.91 -29.21 -16.54
CA TYR A 95 5.72 -28.26 -15.81
C TYR A 95 5.77 -28.57 -14.30
N GLU A 96 5.60 -29.81 -13.92
CA GLU A 96 5.61 -30.26 -12.51
C GLU A 96 6.94 -30.02 -11.82
N GLU A 97 8.04 -30.04 -12.56
CA GLU A 97 9.40 -29.75 -12.07
C GLU A 97 9.51 -28.36 -11.43
N LEU A 98 8.65 -27.40 -11.80
CA LEU A 98 8.60 -26.07 -11.20
C LEU A 98 8.23 -26.10 -9.70
N TYR A 99 7.45 -27.08 -9.27
CA TYR A 99 7.10 -27.22 -7.83
C TYR A 99 8.31 -27.57 -6.99
N GLU A 100 9.18 -28.46 -7.49
CA GLU A 100 10.42 -28.80 -6.79
C GLU A 100 11.38 -27.61 -6.80
N ARG A 101 11.49 -26.92 -7.93
CA ARG A 101 12.34 -25.75 -8.03
C ARG A 101 11.87 -24.60 -7.12
N PHE A 102 10.55 -24.40 -7.03
CA PHE A 102 9.95 -23.46 -6.07
C PHE A 102 10.34 -23.79 -4.63
N LYS A 103 10.24 -25.06 -4.23
CA LYS A 103 10.62 -25.51 -2.86
C LYS A 103 12.09 -25.24 -2.57
N GLU A 104 12.99 -25.53 -3.52
CA GLU A 104 14.40 -25.27 -3.38
C GLU A 104 14.71 -23.78 -3.14
N ILE A 105 14.08 -22.88 -3.91
CA ILE A 105 14.21 -21.44 -3.74
C ILE A 105 13.62 -21.02 -2.39
N GLN A 106 12.46 -21.54 -2.01
CA GLN A 106 11.83 -21.26 -0.71
C GLN A 106 12.73 -21.65 0.47
N ILE A 107 13.43 -22.80 0.40
CA ILE A 107 14.40 -23.23 1.39
C ILE A 107 15.56 -22.23 1.53
N GLN A 108 15.97 -21.60 0.41
CA GLN A 108 17.03 -20.58 0.41
C GLN A 108 16.55 -19.25 1.01
N ILE A 109 15.27 -18.93 0.93
CA ILE A 109 14.67 -17.72 1.51
C ILE A 109 14.45 -17.89 3.02
N ASN A 110 14.04 -19.07 3.48
CA ASN A 110 13.64 -19.32 4.86
C ASN A 110 14.65 -18.89 5.94
N PRO A 111 15.99 -19.00 5.77
CA PRO A 111 16.96 -18.55 6.75
C PRO A 111 16.90 -17.05 7.06
N PHE A 112 16.40 -16.24 6.14
CA PHE A 112 16.24 -14.80 6.30
C PHE A 112 14.92 -14.41 6.96
N LEU A 113 14.00 -15.37 7.11
CA LEU A 113 12.70 -15.16 7.76
C LEU A 113 12.83 -15.55 9.22
N VAL A 114 12.49 -14.64 10.12
CA VAL A 114 12.42 -14.98 11.54
C VAL A 114 11.28 -16.00 11.69
N LYS A 115 11.61 -17.19 12.14
CA LYS A 115 10.60 -18.12 12.66
C LYS A 115 10.02 -17.47 13.90
N ASN A 116 8.78 -16.97 13.79
CA ASN A 116 8.01 -16.69 14.97
C ASN A 116 7.89 -18.02 15.72
N SER A 117 8.54 -18.11 16.87
CA SER A 117 8.35 -19.23 17.77
C SER A 117 6.94 -19.06 18.35
N HIS A 118 5.96 -19.65 17.70
CA HIS A 118 4.61 -19.72 18.23
C HIS A 118 4.64 -20.54 19.51
N ILE A 119 4.74 -19.86 20.65
CA ILE A 119 4.41 -20.46 21.94
C ILE A 119 2.88 -20.47 21.99
N ASP A 120 2.23 -21.38 21.26
CA ASP A 120 0.79 -21.63 21.44
C ASP A 120 0.62 -22.60 22.61
N ASP A 121 0.52 -22.05 23.81
CA ASP A 121 0.24 -22.83 25.03
C ASP A 121 -1.28 -23.09 25.23
N GLY A 122 -2.07 -22.68 24.28
CA GLY A 122 -3.53 -22.96 24.27
C GLY A 122 -4.39 -22.04 25.12
N ARG A 123 -3.82 -21.10 25.87
CA ARG A 123 -4.54 -20.21 26.79
C ARG A 123 -5.35 -19.16 26.08
N LEU A 124 -6.56 -18.88 26.55
CA LEU A 124 -7.46 -17.86 26.03
C LEU A 124 -7.25 -16.49 26.69
N ALA A 125 -6.74 -16.49 27.91
CA ALA A 125 -6.32 -15.27 28.62
C ALA A 125 -5.05 -15.54 29.47
N ILE A 126 -4.14 -14.57 29.55
CA ILE A 126 -2.83 -14.70 30.19
C ILE A 126 -2.63 -13.50 31.14
N SER A 127 -2.20 -13.77 32.40
CA SER A 127 -1.86 -12.70 33.36
C SER A 127 -0.65 -11.90 32.87
N LEU A 128 -0.66 -10.58 33.11
CA LEU A 128 0.45 -9.69 32.73
C LEU A 128 1.76 -10.09 33.45
N LYS A 129 1.69 -10.74 34.61
CA LYS A 129 2.85 -11.28 35.34
C LYS A 129 3.57 -12.41 34.61
N GLU A 130 2.92 -13.07 33.68
CA GLU A 130 3.48 -14.17 32.89
C GLU A 130 3.90 -13.72 31.48
N ILE A 131 3.51 -12.53 31.07
CA ILE A 131 3.76 -12.00 29.72
C ILE A 131 5.16 -11.37 29.64
N ASN A 132 5.82 -11.60 28.52
CA ASN A 132 7.05 -10.91 28.11
C ASN A 132 7.03 -10.69 26.58
N LYS A 133 8.10 -10.15 26.00
CA LYS A 133 8.19 -9.85 24.57
C LYS A 133 8.00 -11.09 23.66
N ASP A 134 8.32 -12.29 24.16
CA ASP A 134 8.21 -13.53 23.39
C ASP A 134 6.75 -13.96 23.16
N HIS A 135 5.79 -13.35 23.89
CA HIS A 135 4.35 -13.56 23.74
C HIS A 135 3.68 -12.60 22.74
N ALA A 136 4.45 -11.79 21.99
CA ALA A 136 3.89 -10.79 21.08
C ALA A 136 2.91 -11.39 20.05
N ASP A 137 3.15 -12.62 19.60
CA ASP A 137 2.28 -13.34 18.66
C ASP A 137 1.01 -13.90 19.31
N GLN A 138 0.91 -13.87 20.65
CA GLN A 138 -0.27 -14.34 21.37
C GLN A 138 -1.13 -13.21 21.91
N VAL A 139 -0.51 -12.12 22.36
CA VAL A 139 -1.20 -11.05 23.09
C VAL A 139 -1.06 -9.66 22.41
N GLY A 140 -0.37 -9.60 21.27
CA GLY A 140 -0.03 -8.37 20.57
C GLY A 140 1.12 -7.60 21.23
N SER A 141 1.73 -6.70 20.46
CA SER A 141 2.94 -5.97 20.85
C SER A 141 2.74 -5.08 22.08
N LYS A 142 1.59 -4.43 22.21
CA LYS A 142 1.33 -3.54 23.37
C LYS A 142 1.36 -4.29 24.69
N MET A 143 0.68 -5.43 24.78
CA MET A 143 0.64 -6.23 26.01
C MET A 143 1.96 -6.97 26.25
N ALA A 144 2.62 -7.42 25.19
CA ALA A 144 3.94 -8.03 25.29
C ALA A 144 4.99 -7.04 25.85
N ASN A 145 4.97 -5.79 25.34
CA ASN A 145 5.85 -4.74 25.85
C ASN A 145 5.56 -4.38 27.30
N LEU A 146 4.29 -4.24 27.70
CA LEU A 146 3.94 -3.97 29.09
C LEU A 146 4.38 -5.10 30.02
N GLY A 147 4.19 -6.35 29.61
CA GLY A 147 4.67 -7.51 30.36
C GLY A 147 6.20 -7.57 30.46
N GLU A 148 6.92 -7.30 29.37
CA GLU A 148 8.38 -7.21 29.35
C GLU A 148 8.89 -6.13 30.33
N ILE A 149 8.26 -4.96 30.32
CA ILE A 149 8.62 -3.84 31.19
C ILE A 149 8.41 -4.18 32.64
N LYS A 150 7.25 -4.75 32.99
CA LYS A 150 6.93 -5.17 34.34
C LYS A 150 7.88 -6.26 34.85
N ASN A 151 8.08 -7.31 34.09
CA ASN A 151 8.70 -8.53 34.57
C ASN A 151 10.24 -8.56 34.41
N ARG A 152 10.80 -7.83 33.42
CA ARG A 152 12.24 -7.85 33.13
C ARG A 152 12.94 -6.51 33.36
N VAL A 153 12.27 -5.38 33.04
CA VAL A 153 12.87 -4.05 33.26
C VAL A 153 12.62 -3.55 34.67
N ALA A 154 11.62 -4.12 35.36
CA ALA A 154 11.21 -3.76 36.73
C ALA A 154 10.87 -2.26 36.83
N ILE A 155 9.97 -1.79 35.95
CA ILE A 155 9.32 -0.50 36.01
C ILE A 155 7.83 -0.76 36.35
N GLU A 156 7.25 0.08 37.19
CA GLU A 156 5.86 -0.10 37.61
C GLU A 156 4.88 0.04 36.44
N VAL A 157 4.02 -0.95 36.32
CA VAL A 157 2.92 -1.07 35.38
C VAL A 157 1.71 -1.57 36.14
N SER A 158 0.51 -1.07 35.83
CA SER A 158 -0.75 -1.56 36.43
C SER A 158 -0.86 -3.08 36.30
N ASN A 159 -1.47 -3.74 37.29
CA ASN A 159 -1.82 -5.15 37.17
C ASN A 159 -2.83 -5.40 36.05
N GLY A 160 -2.89 -6.62 35.56
CA GLY A 160 -3.80 -6.92 34.45
C GLY A 160 -3.57 -8.27 33.80
N PHE A 161 -4.26 -8.47 32.69
CA PHE A 161 -4.17 -9.67 31.86
C PHE A 161 -4.43 -9.33 30.37
N ALA A 162 -4.09 -10.22 29.48
CA ALA A 162 -4.38 -10.11 28.07
C ALA A 162 -5.33 -11.22 27.60
N ILE A 163 -6.32 -10.89 26.78
CA ILE A 163 -7.15 -11.83 26.02
C ILE A 163 -6.42 -12.09 24.70
N THR A 164 -6.17 -13.36 24.41
CA THR A 164 -5.20 -13.78 23.39
C THR A 164 -5.77 -13.77 21.95
N ALA A 165 -4.88 -13.86 20.97
CA ALA A 165 -5.23 -14.07 19.57
C ALA A 165 -6.06 -15.36 19.36
N LYS A 166 -5.78 -16.40 20.17
CA LYS A 166 -6.56 -17.65 20.13
C LYS A 166 -8.02 -17.43 20.53
N ALA A 167 -8.28 -16.59 21.54
CA ALA A 167 -9.64 -16.21 21.91
C ALA A 167 -10.34 -15.44 20.77
N TYR A 168 -9.63 -14.55 20.09
CA TYR A 168 -10.14 -13.85 18.91
C TYR A 168 -10.51 -14.83 17.80
N TYR A 169 -9.60 -15.70 17.38
CA TYR A 169 -9.90 -16.67 16.31
C TYR A 169 -11.05 -17.61 16.68
N LYS A 170 -11.13 -18.02 17.95
CA LYS A 170 -12.22 -18.86 18.44
C LYS A 170 -13.56 -18.12 18.42
N PHE A 171 -13.60 -16.84 18.80
CA PHE A 171 -14.79 -16.00 18.69
C PHE A 171 -15.25 -15.85 17.24
N MET A 172 -14.31 -15.56 16.32
CA MET A 172 -14.59 -15.41 14.89
C MET A 172 -15.15 -16.71 14.28
N ALA A 173 -14.53 -17.85 14.61
CA ALA A 173 -14.96 -19.16 14.12
C ALA A 173 -16.30 -19.61 14.71
N HIS A 174 -16.57 -19.35 15.99
CA HIS A 174 -17.81 -19.70 16.65
C HIS A 174 -19.05 -19.04 16.03
N ASN A 175 -18.88 -17.87 15.46
CA ASN A 175 -19.93 -17.06 14.85
C ASN A 175 -19.85 -17.05 13.29
N ASP A 176 -18.99 -17.85 12.67
CA ASP A 176 -18.76 -17.91 11.21
C ASP A 176 -18.49 -16.51 10.57
N LEU A 177 -17.84 -15.60 11.33
CA LEU A 177 -17.74 -14.20 10.94
C LEU A 177 -16.75 -13.95 9.79
N GLN A 178 -15.63 -14.68 9.71
CA GLN A 178 -14.57 -14.36 8.75
C GLN A 178 -15.04 -14.47 7.30
N ALA A 179 -15.73 -15.57 6.95
CA ALA A 179 -16.23 -15.77 5.59
C ALA A 179 -17.25 -14.69 5.17
N GLU A 180 -18.11 -14.26 6.10
CA GLU A 180 -19.11 -13.22 5.83
C GLU A 180 -18.45 -11.83 5.70
N ILE A 181 -17.44 -11.53 6.51
CA ILE A 181 -16.68 -10.30 6.43
C ILE A 181 -15.91 -10.22 5.09
N ASP A 182 -15.23 -11.30 4.71
CA ASP A 182 -14.48 -11.36 3.44
C ASP A 182 -15.42 -11.18 2.24
N ARG A 183 -16.60 -11.79 2.28
CA ARG A 183 -17.62 -11.61 1.24
C ARG A 183 -18.06 -10.14 1.12
N ARG A 184 -18.29 -9.45 2.24
CA ARG A 184 -18.69 -8.04 2.24
C ARG A 184 -17.58 -7.12 1.72
N ILE A 185 -16.33 -7.36 2.12
CA ILE A 185 -15.17 -6.60 1.64
C ILE A 185 -14.97 -6.76 0.14
N GLN A 186 -15.17 -7.95 -0.41
CA GLN A 186 -15.01 -8.22 -1.84
C GLN A 186 -16.04 -7.51 -2.73
N VAL A 187 -17.23 -7.25 -2.20
CA VAL A 187 -18.33 -6.61 -2.95
C VAL A 187 -18.24 -5.08 -2.91
N ALA A 188 -17.59 -4.52 -1.88
CA ALA A 188 -17.52 -3.09 -1.67
C ALA A 188 -16.47 -2.41 -2.56
N ASP A 189 -16.81 -1.26 -3.12
CA ASP A 189 -15.85 -0.37 -3.78
C ASP A 189 -15.04 0.41 -2.74
N ILE A 190 -13.82 -0.08 -2.49
CA ILE A 190 -12.91 0.45 -1.47
C ILE A 190 -12.47 1.91 -1.77
N GLY A 191 -12.54 2.35 -3.03
CA GLY A 191 -12.20 3.71 -3.44
C GLY A 191 -13.23 4.75 -3.02
N ARG A 192 -14.43 4.33 -2.62
CA ARG A 192 -15.52 5.20 -2.21
C ARG A 192 -15.67 5.24 -0.70
N ILE A 193 -15.42 6.40 -0.09
CA ILE A 193 -15.45 6.57 1.38
C ILE A 193 -16.84 6.31 1.95
N ASP A 194 -17.91 6.67 1.23
CA ASP A 194 -19.30 6.41 1.65
C ASP A 194 -19.59 4.91 1.77
N GLN A 195 -19.20 4.10 0.78
CA GLN A 195 -19.36 2.65 0.83
C GLN A 195 -18.47 2.01 1.90
N LEU A 196 -17.25 2.52 2.09
CA LEU A 196 -16.36 2.06 3.14
C LEU A 196 -16.95 2.36 4.54
N TYR A 197 -17.65 3.49 4.70
CA TYR A 197 -18.33 3.85 5.94
C TYR A 197 -19.48 2.88 6.26
N GLU A 198 -20.34 2.59 5.28
CA GLU A 198 -21.44 1.62 5.43
C GLU A 198 -20.89 0.22 5.74
N LEU A 199 -19.90 -0.24 4.99
CA LEU A 199 -19.24 -1.52 5.21
C LEU A 199 -18.64 -1.63 6.63
N SER A 200 -17.98 -0.57 7.10
CA SER A 200 -17.42 -0.48 8.45
C SER A 200 -18.50 -0.63 9.51
N ALA A 201 -19.61 0.10 9.37
CA ALA A 201 -20.73 0.04 10.32
C ALA A 201 -21.38 -1.36 10.33
N ASP A 202 -21.62 -1.94 9.18
CA ASP A 202 -22.23 -3.25 9.03
C ASP A 202 -21.39 -4.36 9.66
N ILE A 203 -20.07 -4.36 9.43
CA ILE A 203 -19.19 -5.38 10.02
C ILE A 203 -19.08 -5.20 11.53
N GLN A 204 -19.01 -3.96 12.04
CA GLN A 204 -19.00 -3.71 13.47
C GLN A 204 -20.26 -4.23 14.14
N GLN A 205 -21.44 -3.99 13.56
CA GLN A 205 -22.70 -4.50 14.07
C GLN A 205 -22.74 -6.04 14.07
N LEU A 206 -22.25 -6.67 13.01
CA LEU A 206 -22.17 -8.12 12.92
C LEU A 206 -21.36 -8.73 14.09
N ILE A 207 -20.22 -8.11 14.43
CA ILE A 207 -19.36 -8.56 15.54
C ILE A 207 -20.02 -8.31 16.91
N ILE A 208 -20.63 -7.14 17.10
CA ILE A 208 -21.28 -6.80 18.36
C ILE A 208 -22.44 -7.74 18.67
N HIS A 209 -23.15 -8.23 17.66
CA HIS A 209 -24.24 -9.20 17.84
C HIS A 209 -23.71 -10.64 18.04
N GLY A 210 -22.45 -10.91 17.78
CA GLY A 210 -21.85 -12.22 17.97
C GLY A 210 -21.88 -12.70 19.42
N SER A 211 -22.07 -13.99 19.64
CA SER A 211 -22.05 -14.62 20.99
C SER A 211 -20.61 -14.97 21.38
N ILE A 212 -20.23 -14.71 22.61
CA ILE A 212 -18.91 -15.10 23.15
C ILE A 212 -19.01 -16.54 23.65
N PRO A 213 -18.10 -17.45 23.17
CA PRO A 213 -18.02 -18.82 23.68
C PRO A 213 -17.81 -18.87 25.19
N GLU A 214 -18.41 -19.85 25.85
CA GLU A 214 -18.46 -19.92 27.32
C GLU A 214 -17.07 -20.05 27.95
N ASP A 215 -16.18 -20.83 27.36
CA ASP A 215 -14.78 -20.97 27.81
C ASP A 215 -13.96 -19.69 27.73
N ILE A 216 -14.28 -18.80 26.76
CA ILE A 216 -13.69 -17.46 26.71
C ILE A 216 -14.21 -16.62 27.88
N LYS A 217 -15.48 -16.68 28.17
CA LYS A 217 -16.08 -15.98 29.32
C LYS A 217 -15.45 -16.47 30.63
N GLU A 218 -15.33 -17.77 30.79
CA GLU A 218 -14.70 -18.38 31.99
C GLU A 218 -13.24 -17.95 32.15
N ALA A 219 -12.46 -17.93 31.04
CA ALA A 219 -11.07 -17.49 31.07
C ALA A 219 -10.93 -16.00 31.48
N ILE A 220 -11.75 -15.13 30.91
CA ILE A 220 -11.78 -13.71 31.27
C ILE A 220 -12.21 -13.51 32.72
N SER A 221 -13.29 -14.15 33.15
CA SER A 221 -13.82 -14.06 34.55
C SER A 221 -12.81 -14.54 35.59
N LYS A 222 -12.08 -15.62 35.27
CA LYS A 222 -11.01 -16.13 36.14
C LYS A 222 -9.88 -15.12 36.31
N GLN A 223 -9.39 -14.52 35.21
CA GLN A 223 -8.33 -13.52 35.27
C GLN A 223 -8.80 -12.24 36.00
N TYR A 224 -10.02 -11.81 35.73
CA TYR A 224 -10.60 -10.65 36.42
C TYR A 224 -10.71 -10.89 37.93
N SER A 225 -11.19 -12.08 38.36
CA SER A 225 -11.26 -12.44 39.79
C SER A 225 -9.89 -12.50 40.47
N MET A 226 -8.84 -12.86 39.72
CA MET A 226 -7.47 -12.78 40.22
C MET A 226 -7.03 -11.31 40.41
N LEU A 227 -7.39 -10.43 39.46
CA LEU A 227 -7.11 -9.00 39.52
C LEU A 227 -7.83 -8.34 40.73
N GLU A 228 -9.10 -8.70 41.01
CA GLU A 228 -9.84 -8.21 42.18
C GLU A 228 -9.21 -8.63 43.52
N LYS A 229 -8.52 -9.78 43.56
CA LYS A 229 -7.81 -10.21 44.77
C LYS A 229 -6.54 -9.39 45.01
N GLU A 230 -5.94 -8.85 43.94
CA GLU A 230 -4.70 -8.05 44.01
C GLU A 230 -5.01 -6.58 44.27
N ASP A 231 -5.93 -5.98 43.54
CA ASP A 231 -6.16 -4.55 43.47
C ASP A 231 -7.47 -4.12 44.21
N GLY A 232 -8.22 -5.06 44.75
CA GLY A 232 -9.46 -4.81 45.52
C GLY A 232 -10.74 -5.16 44.78
N LYS A 233 -11.77 -5.46 45.53
CA LYS A 233 -13.12 -5.77 44.97
C LYS A 233 -13.70 -4.58 44.23
N GLY A 234 -14.30 -4.83 43.08
CA GLY A 234 -14.92 -3.82 42.24
C GLY A 234 -13.91 -2.98 41.47
N VAL A 235 -12.68 -3.46 41.31
CA VAL A 235 -11.66 -2.79 40.49
C VAL A 235 -12.16 -2.61 39.05
N THR A 236 -12.11 -1.38 38.56
CA THR A 236 -12.42 -1.11 37.15
C THR A 236 -11.15 -1.26 36.32
N VAL A 237 -11.33 -1.59 35.06
CA VAL A 237 -10.22 -1.82 34.14
C VAL A 237 -10.22 -0.87 32.94
N ALA A 238 -9.02 -0.58 32.44
CA ALA A 238 -8.82 -0.02 31.12
C ALA A 238 -8.65 -1.18 30.14
N MET A 239 -9.53 -1.30 29.16
CA MET A 239 -9.45 -2.29 28.10
C MET A 239 -8.91 -1.66 26.81
N ARG A 240 -7.81 -2.18 26.28
CA ARG A 240 -7.11 -1.66 25.12
C ARG A 240 -6.94 -2.72 24.05
N SER A 241 -7.06 -2.32 22.80
CA SER A 241 -6.65 -3.17 21.68
C SER A 241 -5.14 -3.44 21.74
N SER A 242 -4.76 -4.64 21.40
CA SER A 242 -3.37 -5.07 21.22
C SER A 242 -3.32 -6.02 20.01
N ALA A 243 -3.47 -5.45 18.81
CA ALA A 243 -3.53 -6.25 17.60
C ALA A 243 -2.17 -6.88 17.28
N LEU A 244 -2.18 -8.08 16.66
CA LEU A 244 -0.96 -8.65 16.13
C LEU A 244 -0.42 -7.73 15.03
N GLY A 245 0.86 -7.40 15.11
CA GLY A 245 1.52 -6.52 14.14
C GLY A 245 1.24 -5.02 14.30
N GLU A 246 0.56 -4.58 15.38
CA GLU A 246 0.14 -3.18 15.55
C GLU A 246 1.28 -2.17 15.70
N ASP A 247 2.33 -2.51 16.45
CA ASP A 247 3.46 -1.62 16.78
C ASP A 247 4.77 -2.09 16.13
N LEU A 248 4.71 -2.64 14.96
CA LEU A 248 5.93 -2.91 14.19
C LEU A 248 6.50 -1.60 13.67
N ALA A 249 7.83 -1.54 13.51
CA ALA A 249 8.56 -0.30 13.23
C ALA A 249 8.00 0.55 12.07
N GLU A 250 7.15 -0.02 11.24
CA GLU A 250 6.60 0.62 10.05
C GLU A 250 5.07 0.59 9.92
N THR A 251 4.37 -0.31 10.62
CA THR A 251 2.93 -0.34 10.66
C THR A 251 2.44 0.14 12.02
N SER A 252 2.38 1.44 12.21
CA SER A 252 1.80 1.99 13.43
C SER A 252 0.30 2.19 13.20
N PHE A 253 -0.51 1.26 13.69
CA PHE A 253 -1.95 1.50 13.87
C PHE A 253 -2.23 2.44 15.06
N ALA A 254 -1.27 3.34 15.35
CA ALA A 254 -1.30 4.22 16.50
C ALA A 254 -2.60 5.02 16.57
N GLY A 255 -3.40 4.77 17.60
CA GLY A 255 -4.66 5.47 17.86
C GLY A 255 -5.81 5.12 16.91
N GLN A 256 -5.65 4.16 16.00
CA GLN A 256 -6.72 3.73 15.08
C GLN A 256 -7.70 2.77 15.76
N TYR A 257 -7.27 2.09 16.79
CA TYR A 257 -8.07 1.15 17.55
C TYR A 257 -8.54 1.76 18.87
N ARG A 258 -9.70 1.31 19.32
CA ARG A 258 -10.36 1.86 20.52
C ARG A 258 -9.68 1.42 21.82
N SER A 259 -9.59 2.34 22.77
CA SER A 259 -9.33 2.09 24.19
C SER A 259 -10.55 2.50 24.98
N MET A 260 -11.02 1.62 25.83
CA MET A 260 -12.18 1.84 26.70
C MET A 260 -11.68 1.90 28.13
N LEU A 261 -12.03 2.96 28.85
CA LEU A 261 -11.55 3.24 30.20
C LEU A 261 -12.68 3.07 31.21
N ASN A 262 -12.34 2.73 32.45
CA ASN A 262 -13.27 2.59 33.57
C ASN A 262 -14.36 1.53 33.33
N ILE A 263 -13.98 0.34 32.90
CA ILE A 263 -14.90 -0.76 32.62
C ILE A 263 -15.10 -1.61 33.87
N SER A 264 -16.36 -1.78 34.28
CA SER A 264 -16.75 -2.68 35.35
C SER A 264 -16.79 -4.14 34.87
N SER A 265 -16.83 -5.07 35.82
CA SER A 265 -16.98 -6.53 35.57
C SER A 265 -18.19 -6.87 34.68
N GLU A 266 -19.28 -6.16 34.86
CA GLU A 266 -20.55 -6.39 34.13
C GLU A 266 -20.39 -6.06 32.64
N ASN A 267 -19.57 -5.07 32.30
CA ASN A 267 -19.41 -4.56 30.96
C ASN A 267 -18.21 -5.17 30.17
N ILE A 268 -17.39 -6.01 30.83
CA ILE A 268 -16.14 -6.52 30.26
C ILE A 268 -16.35 -7.33 28.96
N PHE A 269 -17.40 -8.12 28.90
CA PHE A 269 -17.72 -8.94 27.73
C PHE A 269 -18.23 -8.12 26.56
N GLN A 270 -19.05 -7.12 26.82
CA GLN A 270 -19.52 -6.21 25.80
C GLN A 270 -18.37 -5.38 25.26
N THR A 271 -17.53 -4.87 26.14
CA THR A 271 -16.32 -4.11 25.77
C THR A 271 -15.33 -4.96 24.94
N TYR A 272 -15.20 -6.27 25.25
CA TYR A 272 -14.36 -7.15 24.44
C TYR A 272 -14.87 -7.23 22.99
N LYS A 273 -16.17 -7.36 22.77
CA LYS A 273 -16.75 -7.33 21.42
C LYS A 273 -16.53 -5.98 20.72
N GLU A 274 -16.64 -4.87 21.44
CA GLU A 274 -16.40 -3.53 20.91
C GLU A 274 -14.92 -3.31 20.51
N ILE A 275 -13.97 -3.91 21.24
CA ILE A 275 -12.56 -3.89 20.88
C ILE A 275 -12.34 -4.69 19.60
N ILE A 276 -12.92 -5.87 19.46
CA ILE A 276 -12.87 -6.66 18.23
C ILE A 276 -13.50 -5.89 17.06
N ALA A 277 -14.68 -5.30 17.28
CA ALA A 277 -15.36 -4.49 16.27
C ALA A 277 -14.54 -3.26 15.85
N GLY A 278 -13.74 -2.70 16.79
CA GLY A 278 -12.82 -1.61 16.53
C GLY A 278 -11.80 -1.88 15.43
N LYS A 279 -11.44 -3.15 15.19
CA LYS A 279 -10.62 -3.58 14.03
C LYS A 279 -11.25 -3.12 12.71
N TYR A 280 -12.56 -3.06 12.64
CA TYR A 280 -13.33 -2.69 11.46
C TYR A 280 -13.84 -1.24 11.53
N GLY A 281 -13.27 -0.42 12.40
CA GLY A 281 -13.48 1.03 12.36
C GLY A 281 -12.98 1.62 11.04
N LEU A 282 -13.66 2.65 10.54
CA LEU A 282 -13.39 3.26 9.23
C LEU A 282 -11.90 3.56 9.01
N GLN A 283 -11.24 4.17 10.01
CA GLN A 283 -9.82 4.51 9.97
C GLN A 283 -8.92 3.28 9.82
N ALA A 284 -9.17 2.26 10.65
CA ALA A 284 -8.39 1.04 10.67
C ALA A 284 -8.61 0.20 9.39
N MET A 285 -9.83 0.19 8.85
CA MET A 285 -10.12 -0.45 7.56
C MET A 285 -9.44 0.27 6.42
N ALA A 286 -9.62 1.60 6.31
CA ALA A 286 -8.99 2.40 5.26
C ALA A 286 -7.46 2.23 5.28
N TYR A 287 -6.84 2.24 6.46
CA TYR A 287 -5.41 2.03 6.60
C TYR A 287 -4.95 0.65 6.09
N ARG A 288 -5.62 -0.43 6.54
CA ARG A 288 -5.27 -1.79 6.12
C ARG A 288 -5.46 -1.99 4.62
N LEU A 289 -6.57 -1.53 4.07
CA LEU A 289 -6.88 -1.66 2.65
C LEU A 289 -5.90 -0.88 1.77
N ASN A 290 -5.54 0.35 2.17
CA ASN A 290 -4.54 1.16 1.46
C ASN A 290 -3.13 0.57 1.52
N ARG A 291 -2.82 -0.22 2.56
CA ARG A 291 -1.53 -0.90 2.75
C ARG A 291 -1.53 -2.35 2.25
N GLY A 292 -2.64 -2.85 1.72
CA GLY A 292 -2.78 -4.23 1.25
C GLY A 292 -2.61 -5.29 2.34
N ILE A 293 -2.84 -4.89 3.63
CA ILE A 293 -2.78 -5.81 4.77
C ILE A 293 -4.07 -6.64 4.77
N LYS A 294 -3.92 -7.96 4.68
CA LYS A 294 -5.07 -8.86 4.73
C LYS A 294 -5.72 -8.86 6.10
N ASP A 295 -7.04 -8.95 6.09
CA ASP A 295 -7.82 -8.97 7.32
C ASP A 295 -7.50 -10.17 8.22
N GLU A 296 -7.33 -11.35 7.64
CA GLU A 296 -6.99 -12.60 8.33
C GLU A 296 -5.64 -12.57 9.07
N ASP A 297 -4.68 -11.73 8.61
CA ASP A 297 -3.34 -11.62 9.21
C ASP A 297 -3.31 -10.77 10.49
N VAL A 298 -4.40 -10.08 10.82
CA VAL A 298 -4.50 -9.19 11.98
C VAL A 298 -5.48 -9.74 12.99
N ALA A 299 -5.01 -10.50 13.98
CA ALA A 299 -5.84 -10.88 15.13
C ALA A 299 -5.92 -9.72 16.14
N MET A 300 -7.11 -9.49 16.69
CA MET A 300 -7.37 -8.47 17.69
C MET A 300 -7.32 -9.07 19.08
N CYS A 301 -6.18 -8.92 19.77
CA CYS A 301 -6.08 -9.19 21.20
C CYS A 301 -6.60 -7.99 22.00
N ALA A 302 -6.96 -8.21 23.25
CA ALA A 302 -7.36 -7.15 24.17
C ALA A 302 -6.55 -7.20 25.45
N GLY A 303 -5.95 -6.07 25.83
CA GLY A 303 -5.29 -5.89 27.12
C GLY A 303 -6.27 -5.32 28.14
N CYS A 304 -6.31 -5.91 29.31
CA CYS A 304 -7.10 -5.47 30.46
C CYS A 304 -6.13 -5.11 31.58
N THR A 305 -6.05 -3.84 31.95
CA THR A 305 -5.21 -3.36 33.06
C THR A 305 -6.04 -2.60 34.07
N SER A 306 -5.70 -2.68 35.36
CA SER A 306 -6.36 -1.92 36.41
C SER A 306 -6.36 -0.43 36.07
N MET A 307 -7.50 0.22 36.26
CA MET A 307 -7.65 1.64 36.00
C MET A 307 -6.82 2.49 36.97
N VAL A 308 -6.14 3.50 36.46
CA VAL A 308 -5.31 4.40 37.26
C VAL A 308 -6.11 5.67 37.56
N ASP A 309 -6.18 6.03 38.84
CA ASP A 309 -6.70 7.32 39.25
C ASP A 309 -5.57 8.36 39.17
N ALA A 310 -5.44 8.96 38.01
CA ALA A 310 -4.30 9.78 37.66
C ALA A 310 -4.45 11.22 38.13
N VAL A 311 -3.45 11.76 38.82
CA VAL A 311 -3.30 13.18 39.14
C VAL A 311 -2.74 13.96 37.95
N SER A 312 -1.77 13.34 37.27
CA SER A 312 -1.20 13.87 36.03
C SER A 312 -0.83 12.70 35.10
N GLY A 313 -0.77 12.95 33.82
CA GLY A 313 -0.41 11.97 32.83
C GLY A 313 0.14 12.61 31.57
N GLY A 314 0.76 11.80 30.72
CA GLY A 314 1.37 12.35 29.52
C GLY A 314 2.07 11.33 28.64
N VAL A 315 2.90 11.86 27.74
CA VAL A 315 3.68 11.11 26.77
C VAL A 315 5.14 11.55 26.85
N ILE A 316 6.06 10.57 26.76
CA ILE A 316 7.50 10.82 26.71
C ILE A 316 8.04 10.27 25.40
N TYR A 317 8.83 11.08 24.72
CA TYR A 317 9.73 10.61 23.67
C TYR A 317 11.14 10.54 24.22
N SER A 318 11.73 9.36 24.22
CA SER A 318 13.10 9.16 24.74
C SER A 318 14.14 9.91 23.91
N LYS A 319 13.82 10.26 22.66
CA LYS A 319 14.58 11.18 21.79
C LYS A 319 13.66 12.16 21.08
N ASN A 320 14.27 13.17 20.47
CA ASN A 320 13.52 14.13 19.64
C ASN A 320 12.90 13.39 18.43
N PRO A 321 11.57 13.40 18.26
CA PRO A 321 10.92 12.73 17.13
C PRO A 321 11.21 13.39 15.79
N MET A 322 11.62 14.67 15.79
CA MET A 322 11.84 15.48 14.61
C MET A 322 13.31 15.53 14.16
N ASN A 323 14.22 15.13 15.02
CA ASN A 323 15.66 15.19 14.72
C ASN A 323 16.42 14.05 15.42
N ILE A 324 16.82 13.06 14.64
CA ILE A 324 17.55 11.88 15.12
C ILE A 324 18.90 12.22 15.80
N HIS A 325 19.50 13.37 15.45
CA HIS A 325 20.78 13.82 15.99
C HIS A 325 20.63 14.63 17.29
N ASP A 326 19.42 15.06 17.63
CA ASP A 326 19.16 15.81 18.85
C ASP A 326 19.06 14.86 20.05
N ASN A 327 20.01 14.98 20.95
CA ASN A 327 20.14 14.11 22.11
C ASN A 327 19.38 14.68 23.34
N THR A 328 18.07 14.82 23.19
CA THR A 328 17.14 15.34 24.21
C THR A 328 15.93 14.42 24.38
N VAL A 329 15.36 14.44 25.60
CA VAL A 329 14.09 13.76 25.94
C VAL A 329 12.98 14.80 25.90
N TYR A 330 11.83 14.45 25.34
CA TYR A 330 10.63 15.29 25.26
C TYR A 330 9.54 14.71 26.15
N ILE A 331 9.00 15.50 27.09
CA ILE A 331 7.90 15.12 27.95
C ILE A 331 6.74 16.10 27.74
N ASN A 332 5.58 15.58 27.36
CA ASN A 332 4.32 16.31 27.35
C ASN A 332 3.46 15.81 28.49
N SER A 333 2.83 16.74 29.23
CA SER A 333 2.00 16.39 30.38
C SER A 333 0.74 17.24 30.48
N VAL A 334 -0.27 16.70 31.15
CA VAL A 334 -1.54 17.35 31.50
C VAL A 334 -1.97 16.94 32.89
N TRP A 335 -2.90 17.67 33.48
CA TRP A 335 -3.62 17.21 34.65
C TRP A 335 -4.56 16.05 34.33
N GLY A 336 -4.67 15.10 35.26
CA GLY A 336 -5.51 13.92 35.14
C GLY A 336 -4.97 12.88 34.16
N LEU A 337 -5.85 12.21 33.44
CA LEU A 337 -5.51 11.11 32.52
C LEU A 337 -4.78 11.63 31.27
N PRO A 338 -3.81 10.88 30.71
CA PRO A 338 -3.01 11.28 29.54
C PRO A 338 -3.83 11.38 28.23
N LYS A 339 -5.10 11.01 28.24
CA LYS A 339 -6.00 11.02 27.10
C LYS A 339 -5.98 12.33 26.32
N ALA A 340 -5.95 13.46 27.01
CA ALA A 340 -5.91 14.80 26.39
C ALA A 340 -4.61 15.06 25.59
N VAL A 341 -3.50 14.45 25.97
CA VAL A 341 -2.24 14.52 25.20
C VAL A 341 -2.33 13.68 23.94
N VAL A 342 -2.84 12.45 24.10
CA VAL A 342 -2.92 11.46 23.01
C VAL A 342 -3.89 11.88 21.92
N ASP A 343 -5.06 12.40 22.29
CA ASP A 343 -6.08 12.85 21.32
C ASP A 343 -5.91 14.31 20.87
N GLY A 344 -4.95 15.05 21.46
CA GLY A 344 -4.65 16.44 21.09
C GLY A 344 -5.76 17.45 21.46
N SER A 345 -6.65 17.07 22.38
CA SER A 345 -7.85 17.88 22.72
C SER A 345 -7.60 19.00 23.71
N SER A 346 -6.39 19.12 24.27
CA SER A 346 -6.02 20.16 25.25
C SER A 346 -4.60 20.64 25.02
N ALA A 347 -4.31 21.87 25.49
CA ALA A 347 -2.94 22.37 25.58
C ALA A 347 -2.15 21.54 26.61
N THR A 348 -0.87 21.26 26.32
CA THR A 348 0.00 20.38 27.11
C THR A 348 1.22 21.12 27.59
N ASP A 349 1.67 20.84 28.82
CA ASP A 349 2.99 21.26 29.27
C ASP A 349 4.05 20.52 28.44
N LEU A 350 5.12 21.22 28.10
CA LEU A 350 6.28 20.66 27.37
C LEU A 350 7.55 20.88 28.17
N PHE A 351 8.25 19.79 28.45
CA PHE A 351 9.60 19.79 29.02
C PHE A 351 10.57 19.15 28.05
N ILE A 352 11.70 19.80 27.82
CA ILE A 352 12.81 19.27 27.03
C ILE A 352 14.00 19.09 27.94
N ILE A 353 14.53 17.87 28.02
CA ILE A 353 15.55 17.46 28.97
C ILE A 353 16.83 17.06 28.19
N SER A 354 17.99 17.63 28.62
CA SER A 354 19.27 17.21 28.07
C SER A 354 19.65 15.82 28.60
N ARG A 355 20.08 14.93 27.71
CA ARG A 355 20.58 13.59 28.07
C ARG A 355 22.05 13.58 28.53
N LYS A 356 22.74 14.77 28.51
CA LYS A 356 24.10 14.91 29.03
C LYS A 356 24.08 14.85 30.56
N SER A 357 25.06 14.18 31.16
CA SER A 357 25.21 14.13 32.62
C SER A 357 25.86 15.42 33.16
N PRO A 358 25.29 16.05 34.19
CA PRO A 358 24.00 15.74 34.82
C PRO A 358 22.82 16.16 33.95
N MET A 359 21.75 15.35 33.96
CA MET A 359 20.54 15.70 33.23
C MET A 359 19.91 16.98 33.75
N LYS A 360 19.46 17.84 32.83
CA LYS A 360 18.84 19.14 33.15
C LYS A 360 17.68 19.44 32.25
N ILE A 361 16.65 20.06 32.77
CA ILE A 361 15.56 20.64 32.00
C ILE A 361 16.12 21.87 31.27
N ILE A 362 16.15 21.85 29.94
CA ILE A 362 16.69 22.92 29.10
C ILE A 362 15.62 23.86 28.57
N LYS A 363 14.37 23.36 28.41
CA LYS A 363 13.25 24.17 27.99
C LYS A 363 11.98 23.73 28.68
N ARG A 364 11.15 24.71 29.01
CA ARG A 364 9.85 24.55 29.67
C ARG A 364 8.83 25.45 28.99
N LYS A 365 7.67 24.91 28.61
CA LYS A 365 6.55 25.69 28.11
C LYS A 365 5.29 25.19 28.84
N ILE A 366 4.66 26.10 29.61
CA ILE A 366 3.49 25.78 30.44
C ILE A 366 2.34 26.66 29.93
N PRO A 367 1.52 26.19 29.02
CA PRO A 367 0.33 26.89 28.56
C PRO A 367 -0.81 26.77 29.55
N LEU A 368 -1.82 27.61 29.40
CA LEU A 368 -3.06 27.47 30.17
C LEU A 368 -3.81 26.20 29.76
N LYS A 369 -4.08 25.36 30.75
CA LYS A 369 -4.87 24.13 30.59
C LYS A 369 -6.25 24.35 31.14
N GLU A 370 -7.25 24.40 30.29
CA GLU A 370 -8.62 24.70 30.68
C GLU A 370 -9.39 23.49 31.22
N ARG A 371 -8.96 22.27 30.83
CA ARG A 371 -9.69 21.03 31.06
C ARG A 371 -8.79 19.87 31.41
N GLU A 372 -9.33 18.96 32.22
CA GLU A 372 -8.69 17.69 32.58
C GLU A 372 -9.66 16.51 32.38
N PHE A 373 -9.11 15.32 32.15
CA PHE A 373 -9.89 14.08 32.18
C PHE A 373 -9.68 13.39 33.52
N VAL A 374 -10.76 13.13 34.22
CA VAL A 374 -10.79 12.44 35.51
C VAL A 374 -11.70 11.21 35.43
N CYS A 375 -11.39 10.22 36.25
CA CYS A 375 -12.17 8.99 36.34
C CYS A 375 -13.05 9.02 37.55
N TYR A 376 -14.35 8.91 37.34
CA TYR A 376 -15.35 8.75 38.42
C TYR A 376 -15.88 7.32 38.41
N PRO A 377 -15.96 6.61 39.54
CA PRO A 377 -16.36 5.20 39.59
C PRO A 377 -17.73 4.95 38.94
N ASP A 378 -18.68 5.84 39.11
CA ASP A 378 -20.08 5.65 38.66
C ASP A 378 -20.38 6.32 37.31
N GLU A 379 -19.58 7.32 36.90
CA GLU A 379 -19.84 8.14 35.70
C GLU A 379 -18.84 7.86 34.56
N GLY A 380 -17.81 7.09 34.84
CA GLY A 380 -16.76 6.80 33.88
C GLY A 380 -15.69 7.91 33.75
N VAL A 381 -15.15 8.11 32.58
CA VAL A 381 -14.16 9.16 32.31
C VAL A 381 -14.85 10.45 31.90
N CYS A 382 -14.78 11.43 32.75
CA CYS A 382 -15.42 12.74 32.57
C CYS A 382 -14.40 13.81 32.19
N ARG A 383 -14.82 14.73 31.33
CA ARG A 383 -14.05 15.93 30.97
C ARG A 383 -14.50 17.08 31.91
N MET A 384 -13.59 17.53 32.77
CA MET A 384 -13.85 18.54 33.75
C MET A 384 -13.11 19.84 33.40
N ASP A 385 -13.76 20.98 33.67
CA ASP A 385 -13.09 22.29 33.58
C ASP A 385 -12.19 22.48 34.80
N ILE A 386 -10.96 22.93 34.56
CA ILE A 386 -10.01 23.21 35.64
C ILE A 386 -10.34 24.57 36.27
N THR A 387 -10.63 24.57 37.57
CA THR A 387 -11.00 25.78 38.32
C THR A 387 -9.79 26.40 39.05
N GLY A 388 -9.83 27.70 39.26
CA GLY A 388 -8.77 28.43 39.96
C GLY A 388 -7.46 28.52 39.19
N ASN A 389 -6.34 28.60 39.91
CA ASN A 389 -5.01 28.77 39.33
C ASN A 389 -4.34 27.45 38.83
N LYS A 390 -5.00 26.29 39.06
CA LYS A 390 -4.44 24.99 38.70
C LYS A 390 -4.05 24.89 37.21
N GLY A 391 -4.88 25.47 36.33
CA GLY A 391 -4.64 25.41 34.89
C GLY A 391 -3.37 26.13 34.43
N SER A 392 -2.88 27.12 35.14
CA SER A 392 -1.65 27.85 34.82
C SER A 392 -0.39 27.25 35.47
N LEU A 393 -0.56 26.30 36.39
CA LEU A 393 0.55 25.60 37.04
C LEU A 393 1.06 24.46 36.19
N ALA A 394 2.34 24.12 36.33
CA ALA A 394 2.93 22.92 35.75
C ALA A 394 2.23 21.66 36.32
N SER A 395 1.88 20.72 35.45
CA SER A 395 1.27 19.44 35.83
C SER A 395 2.29 18.41 36.32
N LEU A 396 3.58 18.74 36.30
CA LEU A 396 4.71 17.97 36.83
C LEU A 396 5.67 18.83 37.63
N GLU A 397 6.17 18.26 38.70
CA GLU A 397 7.33 18.77 39.44
C GLU A 397 8.64 18.39 38.75
N ASP A 398 9.71 19.20 38.91
CA ASP A 398 10.99 19.00 38.26
C ASP A 398 11.63 17.64 38.59
N GLU A 399 11.46 17.14 39.81
CA GLU A 399 11.96 15.85 40.24
C GLU A 399 11.31 14.72 39.44
N LYS A 400 9.97 14.79 39.25
CA LYS A 400 9.20 13.82 38.46
C LYS A 400 9.55 13.89 36.97
N VAL A 401 9.83 15.09 36.46
CA VAL A 401 10.31 15.25 35.06
C VAL A 401 11.63 14.52 34.84
N LEU A 402 12.59 14.62 35.77
CA LEU A 402 13.87 13.95 35.68
C LEU A 402 13.75 12.43 35.89
N GLU A 403 12.88 11.99 36.81
CA GLU A 403 12.57 10.56 37.04
C GLU A 403 12.00 9.89 35.76
N LEU A 404 11.02 10.54 35.14
CA LEU A 404 10.44 10.12 33.86
C LEU A 404 11.47 10.08 32.74
N ALA A 405 12.37 11.06 32.64
CA ALA A 405 13.43 11.08 31.66
C ALA A 405 14.44 9.91 31.85
N HIS A 406 14.79 9.59 33.09
CA HIS A 406 15.65 8.44 33.41
C HIS A 406 14.96 7.12 32.99
N MET A 407 13.66 6.99 33.32
CA MET A 407 12.84 5.84 32.93
C MET A 407 12.83 5.64 31.40
N ALA A 408 12.61 6.73 30.64
CA ALA A 408 12.60 6.67 29.18
C ALA A 408 13.94 6.23 28.58
N ILE A 409 15.05 6.70 29.14
CA ILE A 409 16.40 6.29 28.72
C ILE A 409 16.66 4.83 29.07
N LYS A 410 16.22 4.36 30.26
CA LYS A 410 16.34 2.94 30.66
C LYS A 410 15.62 2.03 29.68
N LEU A 411 14.42 2.41 29.24
CA LEU A 411 13.66 1.66 28.25
C LEU A 411 14.31 1.68 26.87
N GLU A 412 14.81 2.84 26.43
CA GLU A 412 15.55 2.93 25.16
C GLU A 412 16.78 2.02 25.16
N VAL A 413 17.54 1.97 26.25
CA VAL A 413 18.70 1.07 26.38
C VAL A 413 18.27 -0.40 26.34
N HIS A 414 17.16 -0.75 27.00
CA HIS A 414 16.65 -2.14 27.00
C HIS A 414 16.22 -2.61 25.63
N TYR A 415 15.50 -1.76 24.88
CA TYR A 415 15.00 -2.12 23.54
C TYR A 415 16.00 -1.85 22.41
N GLY A 416 17.04 -1.05 22.65
CA GLY A 416 18.05 -0.70 21.66
C GLY A 416 17.64 0.38 20.65
N PHE A 417 16.47 0.99 20.78
CA PHE A 417 15.96 2.05 19.91
C PHE A 417 15.06 3.02 20.68
N PRO A 418 14.87 4.26 20.19
CA PRO A 418 14.05 5.28 20.82
C PRO A 418 12.61 4.84 21.06
N GLN A 419 12.02 5.31 22.19
CA GLN A 419 10.72 4.89 22.67
C GLN A 419 9.73 6.05 22.74
N ASP A 420 8.45 5.75 22.44
CA ASP A 420 7.25 6.54 22.69
C ASP A 420 6.49 5.89 23.86
N ILE A 421 6.33 6.62 24.97
CA ILE A 421 5.91 6.06 26.24
C ILE A 421 4.73 6.86 26.79
N GLU A 422 3.61 6.20 27.08
CA GLU A 422 2.48 6.77 27.82
C GLU A 422 2.64 6.45 29.31
N TRP A 423 2.38 7.40 30.17
CA TRP A 423 2.51 7.30 31.61
C TRP A 423 1.44 8.05 32.36
N ALA A 424 1.23 7.70 33.63
CA ALA A 424 0.40 8.43 34.57
C ALA A 424 1.07 8.46 35.95
N ILE A 425 0.76 9.47 36.72
CA ILE A 425 1.11 9.54 38.15
C ILE A 425 -0.20 9.36 38.93
N SER A 426 -0.22 8.35 39.79
CA SER A 426 -1.32 8.06 40.70
C SER A 426 -1.38 9.02 41.91
N LYS A 427 -2.44 9.00 42.68
CA LYS A 427 -2.60 9.86 43.87
C LYS A 427 -1.57 9.65 44.97
N ASP A 428 -0.98 8.48 45.04
CA ASP A 428 0.12 8.15 45.96
C ASP A 428 1.50 8.63 45.46
N GLY A 429 1.56 9.25 44.28
CA GLY A 429 2.79 9.76 43.66
C GLY A 429 3.60 8.74 42.87
N SER A 430 3.10 7.51 42.73
CA SER A 430 3.75 6.45 41.92
C SER A 430 3.63 6.74 40.44
N ILE A 431 4.73 6.54 39.69
CA ILE A 431 4.71 6.64 38.22
C ILE A 431 4.36 5.27 37.65
N LEU A 432 3.27 5.21 36.90
CA LEU A 432 2.81 4.00 36.23
C LEU A 432 2.96 4.16 34.73
N LEU A 433 3.61 3.21 34.11
CA LEU A 433 3.76 3.14 32.67
C LEU A 433 2.52 2.47 32.07
N LEU A 434 1.90 3.13 31.08
CA LEU A 434 0.64 2.70 30.48
C LEU A 434 0.83 2.06 29.11
N GLN A 435 1.82 2.52 28.35
CA GLN A 435 2.15 1.99 27.03
C GLN A 435 3.60 2.33 26.67
N CYS A 436 4.27 1.46 25.92
CA CYS A 436 5.60 1.70 25.38
C CYS A 436 5.69 1.09 23.97
N ARG A 437 6.19 1.89 23.02
CA ARG A 437 6.35 1.47 21.62
C ARG A 437 7.56 2.15 20.98
N PRO A 438 8.07 1.61 19.86
CA PRO A 438 9.11 2.25 19.06
C PRO A 438 8.73 3.67 18.66
N LEU A 439 9.62 4.64 18.87
CA LEU A 439 9.46 6.00 18.40
C LEU A 439 9.90 6.10 16.93
N LYS A 440 9.00 6.49 16.05
CA LYS A 440 9.35 6.85 14.67
C LYS A 440 10.08 8.18 14.65
N GLN A 441 11.34 8.17 14.21
CA GLN A 441 12.14 9.35 14.01
C GLN A 441 12.27 9.64 12.52
N MET A 442 12.11 10.91 12.13
CA MET A 442 12.43 11.36 10.78
C MET A 442 13.86 11.89 10.72
N ALA A 443 14.59 11.50 9.68
CA ALA A 443 15.88 12.11 9.39
C ALA A 443 15.64 13.48 8.77
N VAL A 444 15.70 14.51 9.57
CA VAL A 444 15.77 15.89 9.04
C VAL A 444 17.17 16.05 8.46
N GLN A 445 17.25 16.11 7.14
CA GLN A 445 18.46 16.65 6.51
C GLN A 445 18.53 18.13 6.88
N LYS A 446 19.58 18.53 7.62
CA LYS A 446 19.91 19.92 7.71
C LYS A 446 20.08 20.45 6.28
N ARG A 447 19.19 21.35 5.85
CA ARG A 447 19.57 22.30 4.81
C ARG A 447 20.87 22.91 5.32
N ASN A 448 21.98 22.65 4.64
CA ASN A 448 23.21 23.37 4.92
C ASN A 448 22.83 24.83 4.92
N ASP A 449 23.19 25.56 5.99
CA ASP A 449 23.12 26.99 6.06
C ASP A 449 24.08 27.56 4.98
N ILE A 450 23.68 27.39 3.74
CA ILE A 450 24.20 28.25 2.67
C ILE A 450 23.40 29.53 2.87
N GLU A 451 24.03 30.50 3.48
CA GLU A 451 23.66 31.89 3.34
C GLU A 451 23.60 32.20 1.83
N SER A 452 22.52 31.84 1.18
CA SER A 452 22.17 32.39 -0.12
C SER A 452 21.67 33.79 0.14
N PRO A 453 22.24 34.79 -0.58
CA PRO A 453 21.76 36.17 -0.52
C PRO A 453 20.25 36.10 -0.79
N LEU A 454 19.47 36.79 0.01
CA LEU A 454 18.04 37.03 -0.12
C LEU A 454 17.71 37.52 -1.55
N GLU A 455 17.65 36.59 -2.52
CA GLU A 455 16.84 36.84 -3.71
C GLU A 455 15.40 36.83 -3.22
N LYS A 456 14.74 37.98 -3.40
CA LYS A 456 13.36 38.25 -3.04
C LYS A 456 12.50 37.06 -3.52
N ASN A 457 12.09 36.19 -2.58
CA ASN A 457 11.15 35.13 -2.87
C ASN A 457 9.89 35.78 -3.47
N PRO A 458 9.53 35.49 -4.72
CA PRO A 458 8.40 36.14 -5.39
C PRO A 458 7.05 35.80 -4.75
N TYR A 459 7.02 34.82 -3.84
CA TYR A 459 5.82 34.35 -3.16
C TYR A 459 5.68 34.99 -1.78
N GLY A 460 4.57 35.70 -1.55
CA GLY A 460 4.27 36.33 -0.25
C GLY A 460 4.06 35.29 0.83
N ILE A 461 4.62 35.50 2.03
CA ILE A 461 4.30 34.70 3.21
C ILE A 461 2.91 35.16 3.71
N ILE A 462 1.96 34.21 3.76
CA ILE A 462 0.60 34.47 4.27
C ILE A 462 0.58 34.34 5.79
N LEU A 463 1.19 33.28 6.32
CA LEU A 463 1.25 32.95 7.74
C LEU A 463 2.62 32.38 8.08
N GLN A 464 3.09 32.64 9.30
CA GLN A 464 4.32 32.09 9.82
C GLN A 464 4.16 31.78 11.32
N GLY A 465 4.72 30.66 11.77
CA GLY A 465 4.73 30.25 13.17
C GLY A 465 4.20 28.85 13.37
N GLY A 466 3.76 28.56 14.60
CA GLY A 466 3.34 27.23 15.00
C GLY A 466 4.53 26.32 15.37
N THR A 467 4.32 25.01 15.24
CA THR A 467 5.33 24.00 15.54
C THR A 467 5.26 22.91 14.47
N THR A 468 6.40 22.55 13.92
CA THR A 468 6.47 21.45 12.96
C THR A 468 6.04 20.13 13.61
N ALA A 469 5.00 19.53 13.10
CA ALA A 469 4.50 18.23 13.54
C ALA A 469 5.00 17.09 12.63
N SER A 470 5.20 17.40 11.35
CA SER A 470 5.83 16.53 10.35
C SER A 470 6.60 17.41 9.36
N PRO A 471 7.91 17.16 9.11
CA PRO A 471 8.73 18.00 8.25
C PRO A 471 8.41 17.83 6.77
N GLY A 472 8.91 18.75 5.93
CA GLY A 472 8.82 18.73 4.49
C GLY A 472 8.03 19.90 3.91
N VAL A 473 7.87 19.89 2.59
CA VAL A 473 7.15 20.92 1.83
C VAL A 473 6.03 20.28 1.02
N GLY A 474 4.83 20.86 1.10
CA GLY A 474 3.66 20.41 0.34
C GLY A 474 2.91 21.59 -0.26
N ALA A 475 2.33 21.43 -1.45
CA ALA A 475 1.53 22.46 -2.09
C ALA A 475 0.21 21.91 -2.64
N GLY A 476 -0.85 22.69 -2.49
CA GLY A 476 -2.17 22.29 -2.96
C GLY A 476 -3.26 23.32 -2.63
N PRO A 477 -4.48 23.08 -3.11
CA PRO A 477 -5.62 23.91 -2.75
C PRO A 477 -6.01 23.69 -1.29
N VAL A 478 -6.34 24.75 -0.59
CA VAL A 478 -6.83 24.72 0.79
C VAL A 478 -8.18 24.01 0.86
N PHE A 479 -8.31 23.09 1.82
CA PHE A 479 -9.59 22.52 2.20
C PHE A 479 -9.78 22.58 3.72
N ILE A 480 -10.78 23.35 4.16
CA ILE A 480 -11.07 23.58 5.58
C ILE A 480 -12.09 22.56 6.04
N ILE A 481 -11.72 21.73 7.03
CA ILE A 481 -12.61 20.77 7.69
C ILE A 481 -13.11 21.39 9.00
N LYS A 482 -14.43 21.61 9.07
CA LYS A 482 -15.14 22.11 10.29
C LYS A 482 -16.02 21.05 10.92
N LYS A 483 -16.58 20.13 10.13
CA LYS A 483 -17.51 19.09 10.55
C LYS A 483 -17.05 17.72 10.02
N ASP A 484 -17.50 16.66 10.66
CA ASP A 484 -17.16 15.28 10.28
C ASP A 484 -17.59 14.95 8.83
N MET A 485 -18.69 15.51 8.38
CA MET A 485 -19.18 15.32 7.01
C MET A 485 -18.27 15.92 5.93
N ASP A 486 -17.44 16.91 6.28
CA ASP A 486 -16.52 17.56 5.33
C ASP A 486 -15.42 16.58 4.89
N VAL A 487 -15.11 15.56 5.70
CA VAL A 487 -14.14 14.49 5.40
C VAL A 487 -14.50 13.73 4.12
N LEU A 488 -15.80 13.50 3.90
CA LEU A 488 -16.31 12.77 2.73
C LEU A 488 -16.05 13.51 1.41
N GLN A 489 -15.90 14.83 1.48
CA GLN A 489 -15.69 15.71 0.32
C GLN A 489 -14.22 16.13 0.16
N PHE A 490 -13.30 15.62 0.99
CA PHE A 490 -11.89 16.03 0.95
C PHE A 490 -11.25 15.60 -0.38
N PRO A 491 -10.77 16.56 -1.21
CA PRO A 491 -10.22 16.24 -2.52
C PRO A 491 -8.78 15.72 -2.39
N GLU A 492 -8.37 14.93 -3.36
CA GLU A 492 -6.98 14.48 -3.46
C GLU A 492 -6.05 15.66 -3.79
N GLY A 493 -4.88 15.69 -3.17
CA GLY A 493 -3.89 16.74 -3.39
C GLY A 493 -4.16 18.06 -2.69
N ALA A 494 -5.15 18.14 -1.78
CA ALA A 494 -5.45 19.34 -1.02
C ALA A 494 -4.60 19.49 0.23
N VAL A 495 -4.50 20.73 0.73
CA VAL A 495 -3.95 21.05 2.05
C VAL A 495 -5.09 21.04 3.07
N LEU A 496 -4.98 20.16 4.06
CA LEU A 496 -5.94 20.03 5.15
C LEU A 496 -5.77 21.17 6.17
N ILE A 497 -6.82 21.92 6.43
CA ILE A 497 -6.85 22.93 7.48
C ILE A 497 -7.99 22.66 8.46
N THR A 498 -7.67 22.67 9.75
CA THR A 498 -8.65 22.40 10.81
C THR A 498 -8.33 23.11 12.13
N ALA A 499 -9.34 23.36 12.96
CA ALA A 499 -9.14 23.99 14.26
C ALA A 499 -8.30 23.12 15.22
N GLN A 500 -8.52 21.81 15.22
CA GLN A 500 -7.88 20.89 16.17
C GLN A 500 -7.32 19.66 15.46
N ALA A 501 -6.17 19.20 15.91
CA ALA A 501 -5.48 18.00 15.40
C ALA A 501 -6.16 16.71 15.92
N LEU A 502 -7.41 16.46 15.54
CA LEU A 502 -8.18 15.30 16.03
C LEU A 502 -7.81 14.02 15.27
N PRO A 503 -7.80 12.85 15.96
CA PRO A 503 -7.47 11.56 15.36
C PRO A 503 -8.29 11.20 14.11
N ARG A 504 -9.55 11.57 14.06
CA ARG A 504 -10.47 11.29 12.95
C ARG A 504 -10.05 11.90 11.61
N TRP A 505 -9.24 12.95 11.61
CA TRP A 505 -8.70 13.56 10.39
C TRP A 505 -7.60 12.74 9.74
N ALA A 506 -7.08 11.73 10.43
CA ALA A 506 -6.09 10.81 9.88
C ALA A 506 -6.60 10.02 8.66
N THR A 507 -7.91 9.87 8.52
CA THR A 507 -8.54 9.18 7.37
C THR A 507 -8.26 9.83 6.03
N VAL A 508 -8.03 11.15 5.99
CA VAL A 508 -7.79 11.89 4.74
C VAL A 508 -6.31 12.21 4.51
N LEU A 509 -5.40 11.86 5.42
CA LEU A 509 -3.98 12.20 5.30
C LEU A 509 -3.32 11.57 4.07
N HIS A 510 -3.74 10.38 3.67
CA HIS A 510 -3.22 9.74 2.44
C HIS A 510 -3.55 10.51 1.15
N ARG A 511 -4.51 11.45 1.22
CA ARG A 511 -4.93 12.33 0.11
C ARG A 511 -4.42 13.76 0.27
N ALA A 512 -3.93 14.12 1.47
CA ALA A 512 -3.48 15.47 1.78
C ALA A 512 -2.02 15.68 1.36
N THR A 513 -1.70 16.85 0.84
CA THR A 513 -0.32 17.28 0.54
C THR A 513 0.35 17.97 1.70
N ALA A 514 -0.41 18.57 2.62
CA ALA A 514 0.06 19.15 3.87
C ALA A 514 -1.10 19.31 4.87
N VAL A 515 -0.76 19.53 6.14
CA VAL A 515 -1.72 19.74 7.24
C VAL A 515 -1.39 21.00 8.02
N ILE A 516 -2.39 21.81 8.32
CA ILE A 516 -2.29 22.98 9.21
C ILE A 516 -3.39 22.90 10.26
N THR A 517 -3.02 23.10 11.54
CA THR A 517 -4.01 23.16 12.63
C THR A 517 -3.77 24.36 13.53
N GLU A 518 -4.85 24.93 14.08
CA GLU A 518 -4.73 26.02 15.08
C GLU A 518 -4.33 25.48 16.46
N GLN A 519 -4.78 24.27 16.78
CA GLN A 519 -4.45 23.62 18.04
C GLN A 519 -4.03 22.17 17.79
N GLY A 520 -3.04 21.70 18.52
CA GLY A 520 -2.59 20.32 18.46
C GLY A 520 -1.24 20.12 19.13
N SER A 521 -0.98 18.88 19.55
CA SER A 521 0.32 18.48 20.10
C SER A 521 1.14 17.75 19.03
N ILE A 522 2.45 18.02 18.99
CA ILE A 522 3.40 17.27 18.15
C ILE A 522 3.52 15.79 18.53
N THR A 523 3.08 15.45 19.74
CA THR A 523 3.01 14.08 20.27
C THR A 523 1.63 13.44 20.05
N GLY A 524 0.65 14.22 19.53
CA GLY A 524 -0.70 13.75 19.28
C GLY A 524 -0.79 12.75 18.12
N HIS A 525 -1.92 12.04 18.06
CA HIS A 525 -2.18 11.02 17.06
C HIS A 525 -2.04 11.53 15.61
N LEU A 526 -2.63 12.70 15.30
CA LEU A 526 -2.57 13.26 13.94
C LEU A 526 -1.12 13.58 13.51
N ALA A 527 -0.27 14.04 14.45
CA ALA A 527 1.14 14.29 14.20
C ALA A 527 1.89 12.99 13.88
N ASN A 528 1.60 11.92 14.63
CA ASN A 528 2.21 10.61 14.40
C ASN A 528 1.83 10.06 13.03
N VAL A 529 0.54 10.13 12.67
CA VAL A 529 0.07 9.65 11.36
C VAL A 529 0.59 10.53 10.23
N ALA A 530 0.67 11.86 10.39
CA ALA A 530 1.27 12.74 9.39
C ALA A 530 2.74 12.37 9.10
N ARG A 531 3.54 12.09 10.15
CA ARG A 531 4.90 11.56 10.00
C ARG A 531 4.94 10.21 9.30
N GLU A 532 4.00 9.34 9.61
CA GLU A 532 3.91 8.01 9.02
C GLU A 532 3.63 8.06 7.51
N PHE A 533 2.75 8.97 7.09
CA PHE A 533 2.45 9.20 5.67
C PHE A 533 3.43 10.14 4.97
N GLY A 534 4.39 10.72 5.72
CA GLY A 534 5.32 11.72 5.16
C GLY A 534 4.63 13.00 4.71
N VAL A 535 3.47 13.33 5.31
CA VAL A 535 2.71 14.54 4.98
C VAL A 535 3.21 15.70 5.82
N PRO A 536 3.73 16.79 5.22
CA PRO A 536 4.16 17.97 5.95
C PRO A 536 3.05 18.52 6.84
N ALA A 537 3.37 18.86 8.11
CA ALA A 537 2.35 19.31 9.06
C ALA A 537 2.87 20.38 10.00
N ILE A 538 2.10 21.46 10.16
CA ILE A 538 2.36 22.55 11.11
C ILE A 538 1.16 22.68 12.06
N PHE A 539 1.42 22.57 13.36
CA PHE A 539 0.38 22.71 14.38
C PHE A 539 0.57 23.97 15.21
N GLY A 540 -0.54 24.56 15.66
CA GLY A 540 -0.49 25.74 16.49
C GLY A 540 -0.35 27.06 15.73
N ILE A 541 -0.83 27.15 14.48
CA ILE A 541 -0.93 28.40 13.74
C ILE A 541 -2.25 29.06 14.03
N ASN A 542 -2.24 30.04 14.94
CA ASN A 542 -3.42 30.82 15.26
C ASN A 542 -3.97 31.56 14.04
N HIS A 543 -5.29 31.68 13.96
CA HIS A 543 -6.02 32.38 12.88
C HIS A 543 -5.81 31.80 11.47
N SER A 544 -5.39 30.55 11.34
CA SER A 544 -5.22 29.91 10.02
C SER A 544 -6.58 29.71 9.31
N LEU A 545 -7.64 29.46 10.07
CA LEU A 545 -9.00 29.32 9.55
C LEU A 545 -9.61 30.63 9.03
N ASP A 546 -9.15 31.77 9.53
CA ASP A 546 -9.63 33.08 9.12
C ASP A 546 -8.80 33.64 7.96
N ALA A 547 -7.51 33.37 7.95
CA ALA A 547 -6.57 33.90 6.96
C ALA A 547 -6.60 33.13 5.63
N LEU A 548 -6.98 31.84 5.64
CA LEU A 548 -6.96 30.98 4.45
C LEU A 548 -8.38 30.65 3.97
N LYS A 549 -8.57 30.56 2.65
CA LYS A 549 -9.88 30.32 2.04
C LYS A 549 -9.90 28.99 1.30
N ASN A 550 -11.04 28.28 1.35
CA ASN A 550 -11.23 27.05 0.56
C ASN A 550 -10.91 27.30 -0.93
N GLY A 551 -10.15 26.38 -1.53
CA GLY A 551 -9.71 26.45 -2.92
C GLY A 551 -8.49 27.35 -3.17
N GLN A 552 -8.02 28.12 -2.19
CA GLN A 552 -6.81 28.95 -2.30
C GLN A 552 -5.58 28.04 -2.46
N LEU A 553 -4.80 28.25 -3.51
CA LEU A 553 -3.56 27.52 -3.71
C LEU A 553 -2.46 28.07 -2.79
N ILE A 554 -1.85 27.20 -2.00
CA ILE A 554 -0.78 27.55 -1.07
C ILE A 554 0.36 26.53 -1.10
N THR A 555 1.54 26.95 -0.65
CA THR A 555 2.68 26.09 -0.36
C THR A 555 2.98 26.15 1.14
N VAL A 556 3.02 24.98 1.77
CA VAL A 556 3.32 24.81 3.19
C VAL A 556 4.75 24.31 3.33
N ASP A 557 5.63 25.09 3.91
CA ASP A 557 6.97 24.68 4.30
C ASP A 557 6.96 24.42 5.82
N ALA A 558 6.82 23.16 6.17
CA ALA A 558 6.78 22.75 7.57
C ALA A 558 8.16 22.81 8.24
N ASP A 559 9.26 22.83 7.48
CA ASP A 559 10.60 22.93 8.02
C ASP A 559 10.88 24.33 8.56
N THR A 560 10.44 25.38 7.84
CA THR A 560 10.57 26.79 8.24
C THR A 560 9.33 27.36 8.92
N GLN A 561 8.27 26.55 9.08
CA GLN A 561 6.98 26.96 9.67
C GLN A 561 6.35 28.16 8.94
N SER A 562 6.40 28.13 7.62
CA SER A 562 5.96 29.21 6.75
C SER A 562 4.95 28.72 5.70
N ILE A 563 3.94 29.56 5.44
CA ILE A 563 2.89 29.30 4.44
C ILE A 563 2.98 30.39 3.39
N TYR A 564 3.17 30.00 2.14
CA TYR A 564 3.34 30.89 0.99
C TYR A 564 2.09 30.91 0.11
N GLU A 565 1.85 32.04 -0.54
CA GLU A 565 0.79 32.16 -1.53
C GLU A 565 1.19 31.46 -2.83
N GLY A 566 0.28 30.67 -3.41
CA GLY A 566 0.52 29.94 -4.65
C GLY A 566 1.41 28.70 -4.50
N ARG A 567 1.79 28.13 -5.64
CA ARG A 567 2.66 26.94 -5.72
C ARG A 567 4.11 27.38 -5.95
N ASN A 568 4.96 27.09 -4.99
CA ASN A 568 6.40 27.38 -5.05
C ASN A 568 7.18 26.11 -5.47
N ASP A 569 7.40 25.97 -6.77
CA ASP A 569 8.10 24.80 -7.32
C ASP A 569 9.60 24.76 -6.95
N ALA A 570 10.21 25.86 -6.57
CA ALA A 570 11.59 25.91 -6.10
C ALA A 570 11.73 25.16 -4.76
N LEU A 571 10.84 25.42 -3.81
CA LEU A 571 10.81 24.73 -2.52
C LEU A 571 10.46 23.23 -2.67
N LEU A 572 9.61 22.87 -3.62
CA LEU A 572 9.23 21.49 -3.88
C LEU A 572 10.37 20.66 -4.52
N LYS A 573 11.28 21.29 -5.28
CA LYS A 573 12.42 20.62 -5.93
C LYS A 573 13.62 20.42 -5.01
N GLU A 574 13.77 21.20 -3.96
CA GLU A 574 14.88 21.12 -3.01
C GLU A 574 14.76 20.01 -1.96
N SER A 575 13.69 19.21 -1.98
CA SER A 575 13.60 18.03 -1.12
C SER A 575 14.62 16.98 -1.58
N VAL A 576 15.80 17.01 -0.98
CA VAL A 576 16.92 16.09 -1.24
C VAL A 576 16.49 14.68 -0.90
N LEU A 577 16.76 13.72 -1.80
CA LEU A 577 16.50 12.27 -1.59
C LEU A 577 17.15 11.80 -0.28
N PRO A 578 16.40 11.19 0.64
CA PRO A 578 16.95 10.75 1.91
C PRO A 578 18.01 9.66 1.71
N LYS A 579 19.10 9.77 2.46
CA LYS A 579 20.14 8.74 2.55
C LYS A 579 19.51 7.46 3.12
N ASN A 580 19.88 6.31 2.58
CA ASN A 580 19.34 5.02 3.07
C ASN A 580 19.71 4.81 4.55
N LEU A 581 18.75 5.05 5.43
CA LEU A 581 18.94 4.95 6.89
C LEU A 581 19.02 3.50 7.38
N MET A 582 18.61 2.54 6.55
CA MET A 582 18.53 1.13 6.89
C MET A 582 19.83 0.37 6.59
N GLU A 583 20.71 0.95 5.74
CA GLU A 583 21.94 0.29 5.27
C GLU A 583 22.82 -0.16 6.45
N GLY A 584 23.17 -1.44 6.49
CA GLY A 584 23.96 -2.07 7.56
C GLY A 584 23.15 -2.51 8.79
N SER A 585 21.81 -2.31 8.82
CA SER A 585 20.98 -2.88 9.89
C SER A 585 20.74 -4.37 9.66
N PRO A 586 20.52 -5.19 10.72
CA PRO A 586 20.21 -6.61 10.60
C PRO A 586 18.96 -6.87 9.71
N VAL A 587 17.97 -5.99 9.79
CA VAL A 587 16.75 -6.06 8.99
C VAL A 587 17.04 -5.82 7.50
N PHE A 588 17.88 -4.84 7.19
CA PHE A 588 18.31 -4.56 5.82
C PHE A 588 19.09 -5.74 5.23
N GLU A 589 20.01 -6.33 5.99
CA GLU A 589 20.77 -7.49 5.53
C GLU A 589 19.88 -8.72 5.32
N ALA A 590 18.85 -8.92 6.16
CA ALA A 590 17.84 -9.97 5.96
C ALA A 590 17.03 -9.75 4.68
N ALA A 591 16.54 -8.52 4.44
CA ALA A 591 15.83 -8.15 3.22
C ALA A 591 16.70 -8.34 1.99
N LYS A 592 17.96 -7.87 2.04
CA LYS A 592 18.95 -8.02 0.96
C LYS A 592 19.29 -9.48 0.70
N GLY A 593 19.35 -10.30 1.75
CA GLY A 593 19.58 -11.75 1.65
C GLY A 593 18.41 -12.44 0.95
N ALA A 594 17.18 -12.20 1.40
CA ALA A 594 15.96 -12.76 0.81
C ALA A 594 15.75 -12.28 -0.63
N SER A 595 16.00 -11.01 -0.91
CA SER A 595 15.82 -10.40 -2.24
C SER A 595 16.67 -11.06 -3.33
N ARG A 596 17.85 -11.58 -2.99
CA ARG A 596 18.73 -12.30 -3.93
C ARG A 596 18.08 -13.54 -4.55
N HIS A 597 17.12 -14.14 -3.87
CA HIS A 597 16.38 -15.31 -4.32
C HIS A 597 15.01 -14.97 -4.91
N ILE A 598 14.60 -13.71 -4.85
CA ILE A 598 13.28 -13.24 -5.28
C ILE A 598 13.40 -12.36 -6.52
N ILE A 599 14.20 -11.28 -6.48
CA ILE A 599 14.19 -10.17 -7.43
C ILE A 599 15.04 -10.40 -8.70
N PRO A 600 16.27 -10.93 -8.65
CA PRO A 600 17.10 -10.99 -9.84
C PRO A 600 16.47 -11.82 -10.96
N LEU A 601 16.54 -11.32 -12.19
CA LEU A 601 16.12 -12.04 -13.39
C LEU A 601 17.34 -12.59 -14.12
N ASN A 602 17.45 -13.91 -14.17
CA ASN A 602 18.54 -14.63 -14.87
C ASN A 602 18.09 -15.23 -16.20
N LEU A 603 16.84 -15.70 -16.29
CA LEU A 603 16.27 -16.26 -17.51
C LEU A 603 15.77 -15.17 -18.47
N ILE A 604 16.66 -14.62 -19.25
CA ILE A 604 16.40 -13.46 -20.10
C ILE A 604 15.90 -13.88 -21.48
N ASP A 605 16.56 -14.88 -22.10
CA ASP A 605 16.31 -15.31 -23.48
C ASP A 605 15.41 -16.56 -23.54
N PRO A 606 14.14 -16.41 -23.98
CA PRO A 606 13.20 -17.52 -24.08
C PRO A 606 13.60 -18.62 -25.08
N ASP A 607 14.49 -18.32 -26.03
CA ASP A 607 14.95 -19.25 -27.06
C ASP A 607 16.27 -19.96 -26.69
N SER A 608 16.86 -19.57 -25.55
CA SER A 608 18.04 -20.22 -25.02
C SER A 608 17.74 -21.66 -24.57
N HIS A 609 18.68 -22.58 -24.73
CA HIS A 609 18.61 -23.92 -24.18
C HIS A 609 18.51 -23.93 -22.63
N GLU A 610 18.98 -22.85 -21.99
CA GLU A 610 18.91 -22.66 -20.56
C GLU A 610 17.51 -22.19 -20.08
N PHE A 611 16.57 -21.83 -20.98
CA PHE A 611 15.23 -21.41 -20.62
C PHE A 611 14.35 -22.61 -20.22
N SER A 612 14.65 -23.16 -19.04
CA SER A 612 14.00 -24.36 -18.52
C SER A 612 13.79 -24.26 -17.00
N PRO A 613 12.88 -25.05 -16.41
CA PRO A 613 12.62 -25.03 -14.95
C PRO A 613 13.87 -25.19 -14.10
N LYS A 614 14.81 -26.03 -14.52
CA LYS A 614 16.08 -26.31 -13.80
C LYS A 614 16.97 -25.09 -13.64
N HIS A 615 16.89 -24.14 -14.54
CA HIS A 615 17.72 -22.95 -14.56
C HIS A 615 17.06 -21.73 -13.87
N CYS A 616 15.81 -21.85 -13.39
CA CYS A 616 15.21 -20.84 -12.53
C CYS A 616 15.96 -20.74 -11.21
N LYS A 617 16.61 -19.62 -10.92
CA LYS A 617 17.39 -19.38 -9.69
C LYS A 617 16.61 -18.54 -8.68
N THR A 618 15.59 -17.82 -9.12
CA THR A 618 14.82 -16.88 -8.33
C THR A 618 13.32 -17.04 -8.59
N PHE A 619 12.50 -16.44 -7.75
CA PHE A 619 11.07 -16.34 -8.02
C PHE A 619 10.78 -15.54 -9.29
N HIS A 620 11.58 -14.52 -9.61
CA HIS A 620 11.43 -13.75 -10.84
C HIS A 620 11.69 -14.63 -12.09
N ASP A 621 12.68 -15.53 -12.04
CA ASP A 621 12.90 -16.49 -13.12
C ASP A 621 11.67 -17.39 -13.34
N ILE A 622 11.06 -17.86 -12.24
CA ILE A 622 9.84 -18.68 -12.33
C ILE A 622 8.69 -17.88 -12.94
N THR A 623 8.47 -16.64 -12.51
CA THR A 623 7.42 -15.77 -13.09
C THR A 623 7.66 -15.55 -14.57
N ARG A 624 8.90 -15.25 -14.95
CA ARG A 624 9.30 -15.04 -16.34
C ARG A 624 9.10 -16.30 -17.19
N PHE A 625 9.56 -17.44 -16.69
CA PHE A 625 9.39 -18.73 -17.37
C PHE A 625 7.93 -19.08 -17.58
N CYS A 626 7.13 -19.00 -16.51
CA CYS A 626 5.71 -19.32 -16.56
C CYS A 626 4.94 -18.39 -17.50
N HIS A 627 5.23 -17.08 -17.47
CA HIS A 627 4.63 -16.12 -18.39
C HIS A 627 4.88 -16.46 -19.86
N GLU A 628 6.11 -16.77 -20.24
CA GLU A 628 6.42 -17.17 -21.63
C GLU A 628 5.76 -18.51 -22.01
N LYS A 629 5.77 -19.48 -21.09
CA LYS A 629 5.19 -20.79 -21.37
C LYS A 629 3.67 -20.76 -21.43
N VAL A 630 3.00 -19.99 -20.57
CA VAL A 630 1.53 -19.90 -20.60
C VAL A 630 1.04 -19.29 -21.92
N VAL A 631 1.72 -18.27 -22.41
CA VAL A 631 1.41 -17.69 -23.73
C VAL A 631 1.62 -18.74 -24.82
N SER A 632 2.76 -19.44 -24.80
CA SER A 632 3.05 -20.51 -25.77
C SER A 632 2.00 -21.63 -25.73
N GLU A 633 1.58 -22.08 -24.53
CA GLU A 633 0.59 -23.17 -24.39
C GLU A 633 -0.82 -22.74 -24.82
N MET A 634 -1.21 -21.48 -24.59
CA MET A 634 -2.48 -20.95 -25.11
C MET A 634 -2.52 -20.99 -26.64
N PHE A 635 -1.41 -20.64 -27.33
CA PHE A 635 -1.34 -20.66 -28.78
C PHE A 635 -1.14 -22.06 -29.37
N ARG A 636 -0.48 -22.96 -28.63
CA ARG A 636 -0.34 -24.36 -29.06
C ARG A 636 -1.64 -25.15 -29.03
N PHE A 637 -2.55 -24.83 -28.12
CA PHE A 637 -3.83 -25.51 -27.99
C PHE A 637 -4.61 -25.52 -29.30
N GLY A 638 -4.54 -24.40 -30.06
CA GLY A 638 -5.16 -24.33 -31.39
C GLY A 638 -4.47 -25.18 -32.44
N LYS A 639 -3.20 -25.64 -32.22
CA LYS A 639 -2.48 -26.50 -33.14
C LYS A 639 -2.60 -27.99 -32.80
N ASP A 640 -2.66 -28.33 -31.53
CA ASP A 640 -2.59 -29.70 -31.03
C ASP A 640 -3.95 -30.42 -31.07
N HIS A 641 -5.07 -29.68 -31.18
CA HIS A 641 -6.41 -30.25 -31.09
C HIS A 641 -7.23 -30.18 -32.37
N ASP A 642 -6.62 -29.95 -33.56
CA ASP A 642 -7.40 -29.69 -34.78
C ASP A 642 -8.61 -28.81 -34.53
N PHE A 643 -8.39 -27.77 -33.69
CA PHE A 643 -9.40 -26.73 -33.50
C PHE A 643 -9.77 -26.28 -34.91
N PRO A 644 -11.03 -26.23 -35.28
CA PRO A 644 -11.40 -25.73 -36.57
C PRO A 644 -10.58 -24.47 -36.83
N GLU A 645 -10.02 -24.29 -38.03
CA GLU A 645 -9.15 -23.15 -38.45
C GLU A 645 -9.71 -21.76 -37.99
N ARG A 646 -10.79 -21.73 -37.28
CA ARG A 646 -11.48 -20.62 -36.63
C ARG A 646 -10.75 -19.95 -35.46
N SER A 647 -9.85 -20.65 -34.75
CA SER A 647 -9.44 -20.20 -33.42
C SER A 647 -8.26 -19.24 -33.42
N SER A 648 -7.35 -19.31 -34.38
CA SER A 648 -6.18 -18.42 -34.45
C SER A 648 -5.85 -18.10 -35.90
N LYS A 649 -5.98 -16.83 -36.26
CA LYS A 649 -5.77 -16.33 -37.62
C LYS A 649 -4.76 -15.19 -37.62
N GLN A 650 -4.03 -15.06 -38.70
CA GLN A 650 -3.18 -13.89 -38.93
C GLN A 650 -3.99 -12.81 -39.64
N LEU A 651 -4.05 -11.61 -39.09
CA LEU A 651 -4.73 -10.49 -39.72
C LEU A 651 -4.02 -10.10 -41.02
N PHE A 652 -4.77 -10.02 -42.10
CA PHE A 652 -4.29 -9.48 -43.36
C PHE A 652 -4.48 -7.96 -43.35
N CYS A 653 -3.39 -7.21 -43.27
CA CYS A 653 -3.41 -5.74 -43.09
C CYS A 653 -2.10 -5.13 -43.60
N ASP A 654 -2.12 -3.83 -43.88
CA ASP A 654 -0.98 -3.04 -44.34
C ASP A 654 -0.18 -2.40 -43.18
N VAL A 655 -0.61 -2.62 -41.91
CA VAL A 655 0.12 -2.15 -40.72
C VAL A 655 1.34 -3.04 -40.49
N ALA A 656 2.48 -2.40 -40.29
CA ALA A 656 3.75 -3.11 -40.01
C ALA A 656 3.60 -4.12 -38.86
N MET A 657 4.30 -5.24 -38.93
CA MET A 657 4.32 -6.36 -37.98
C MET A 657 3.23 -7.42 -38.21
N GLN A 658 3.39 -8.53 -37.47
CA GLN A 658 2.43 -9.63 -37.50
C GLN A 658 1.40 -9.48 -36.40
N TRP A 659 0.14 -9.49 -36.78
CA TRP A 659 -1.00 -9.43 -35.85
C TRP A 659 -1.75 -10.75 -35.92
N TRP A 660 -1.89 -11.38 -34.78
CA TRP A 660 -2.56 -12.68 -34.65
C TRP A 660 -3.82 -12.52 -33.83
N ILE A 661 -4.89 -13.16 -34.25
CA ILE A 661 -6.20 -13.07 -33.63
C ILE A 661 -6.62 -14.45 -33.18
N LEU A 662 -6.92 -14.59 -31.89
CA LEU A 662 -7.49 -15.76 -31.27
C LEU A 662 -8.97 -15.50 -30.97
N ASN A 663 -9.85 -16.22 -31.63
CA ASN A 663 -11.27 -16.11 -31.39
C ASN A 663 -11.70 -16.97 -30.22
N LEU A 664 -12.31 -16.34 -29.20
CA LEU A 664 -12.81 -17.01 -28.01
C LEU A 664 -14.15 -17.72 -28.24
N ASP A 665 -15.05 -17.15 -29.07
CA ASP A 665 -16.35 -17.73 -29.44
C ASP A 665 -17.00 -17.00 -30.61
N ASP A 666 -17.46 -15.77 -30.42
CA ASP A 666 -18.29 -14.94 -31.29
C ASP A 666 -17.54 -13.72 -31.89
N GLY A 667 -16.20 -13.74 -31.81
CA GLY A 667 -15.36 -12.65 -32.32
C GLY A 667 -15.25 -12.59 -33.86
N PHE A 668 -15.71 -13.63 -34.61
CA PHE A 668 -15.75 -13.67 -36.06
C PHE A 668 -17.17 -13.71 -36.58
N ARG A 669 -17.45 -13.03 -37.70
CA ARG A 669 -18.76 -13.00 -38.34
C ARG A 669 -19.17 -14.36 -38.96
N LYS A 670 -18.20 -15.09 -39.49
CA LYS A 670 -18.37 -16.36 -40.19
C LYS A 670 -17.20 -17.27 -39.92
N GLU A 671 -17.33 -18.52 -40.29
CA GLU A 671 -16.22 -19.45 -40.38
C GLU A 671 -15.19 -18.97 -41.39
N ILE A 672 -13.94 -18.87 -40.97
CA ILE A 672 -12.83 -18.46 -41.83
C ILE A 672 -12.00 -19.70 -42.12
N GLU A 673 -11.90 -20.05 -43.39
CA GLU A 673 -10.98 -21.09 -43.88
C GLU A 673 -9.58 -20.49 -44.13
N GLY A 674 -8.54 -21.25 -43.80
CA GLY A 674 -7.16 -20.82 -44.03
C GLY A 674 -6.52 -20.05 -42.85
N LYS A 675 -5.33 -19.52 -43.07
CA LYS A 675 -4.46 -18.89 -42.07
C LYS A 675 -4.78 -17.40 -41.83
N TYR A 676 -5.40 -16.74 -42.79
CA TYR A 676 -5.56 -15.30 -42.79
C TYR A 676 -7.03 -14.90 -42.54
N ILE A 677 -7.22 -13.76 -41.89
CA ILE A 677 -8.53 -13.11 -41.67
C ILE A 677 -8.45 -11.64 -42.06
N LYS A 678 -9.56 -11.08 -42.57
CA LYS A 678 -9.69 -9.65 -42.83
C LYS A 678 -10.50 -8.97 -41.74
N LEU A 679 -10.36 -7.65 -41.60
CA LEU A 679 -11.08 -6.85 -40.60
C LEU A 679 -12.61 -6.93 -40.73
N GLU A 680 -13.11 -7.02 -41.98
CA GLU A 680 -14.55 -7.13 -42.27
C GLU A 680 -15.18 -8.42 -41.72
N ASP A 681 -14.39 -9.44 -41.42
CA ASP A 681 -14.82 -10.71 -40.85
C ASP A 681 -14.82 -10.73 -39.32
N ILE A 682 -14.41 -9.61 -38.66
CA ILE A 682 -14.34 -9.48 -37.20
C ILE A 682 -15.60 -8.79 -36.66
N THR A 683 -16.13 -9.30 -35.54
CA THR A 683 -17.28 -8.74 -34.84
C THR A 683 -16.91 -8.05 -33.52
N SER A 684 -15.67 -8.20 -33.03
CA SER A 684 -15.25 -7.68 -31.75
C SER A 684 -15.22 -6.16 -31.74
N ILE A 685 -16.17 -5.56 -31.00
CA ILE A 685 -16.29 -4.10 -30.87
C ILE A 685 -14.99 -3.49 -30.33
N PRO A 686 -14.43 -3.95 -29.17
CA PRO A 686 -13.23 -3.33 -28.62
C PRO A 686 -11.98 -3.57 -29.50
N MET A 687 -11.90 -4.72 -30.18
CA MET A 687 -10.77 -4.95 -31.08
C MET A 687 -10.81 -4.00 -32.29
N LEU A 688 -11.99 -3.83 -32.92
CA LEU A 688 -12.13 -2.94 -34.06
C LEU A 688 -11.80 -1.50 -33.66
N ALA A 689 -12.26 -1.04 -32.51
CA ALA A 689 -11.91 0.29 -31.99
C ALA A 689 -10.40 0.47 -31.76
N LEU A 690 -9.73 -0.51 -31.14
CA LEU A 690 -8.27 -0.49 -30.99
C LEU A 690 -7.57 -0.47 -32.35
N TRP A 691 -8.08 -1.25 -33.31
CA TRP A 691 -7.49 -1.33 -34.64
C TRP A 691 -7.62 -0.02 -35.43
N GLU A 692 -8.75 0.67 -35.32
CA GLU A 692 -8.90 1.99 -35.91
C GLU A 692 -7.81 2.94 -35.42
N GLY A 693 -7.52 2.95 -34.12
CA GLY A 693 -6.45 3.77 -33.55
C GLY A 693 -5.05 3.32 -34.01
N ILE A 694 -4.80 2.01 -34.11
CA ILE A 694 -3.55 1.45 -34.60
C ILE A 694 -3.28 1.85 -36.05
N ALA A 695 -4.32 1.89 -36.89
CA ALA A 695 -4.23 2.15 -38.32
C ALA A 695 -4.44 3.63 -38.70
N ALA A 696 -4.87 4.50 -37.78
CA ALA A 696 -5.27 5.88 -38.04
C ALA A 696 -4.15 6.73 -38.65
N VAL A 697 -2.93 6.54 -38.19
CA VAL A 697 -1.75 7.27 -38.68
C VAL A 697 -0.67 6.26 -39.05
N PRO A 698 -0.12 6.30 -40.27
CA PRO A 698 0.98 5.42 -40.64
C PRO A 698 2.20 5.61 -39.70
N TRP A 699 2.72 4.50 -39.18
CA TRP A 699 3.94 4.56 -38.38
C TRP A 699 5.17 4.76 -39.27
N GLU A 700 5.84 5.89 -39.10
CA GLU A 700 7.02 6.29 -39.89
C GLU A 700 8.33 5.57 -39.54
N GLY A 701 8.26 4.61 -38.60
CA GLY A 701 9.44 3.91 -38.07
C GLY A 701 9.96 4.50 -36.76
N PRO A 702 11.08 4.01 -36.23
CA PRO A 702 11.68 4.55 -35.02
C PRO A 702 12.10 6.00 -35.22
N PRO A 703 11.95 6.85 -34.15
CA PRO A 703 12.35 8.24 -34.24
C PRO A 703 13.84 8.35 -34.59
N PRO A 704 14.26 9.40 -35.35
CA PRO A 704 15.67 9.59 -35.74
C PRO A 704 16.56 9.79 -34.49
N VAL A 705 17.50 8.91 -34.28
CA VAL A 705 18.39 8.91 -33.11
C VAL A 705 19.65 9.70 -33.39
N ASN A 706 19.93 10.73 -32.57
CA ASN A 706 21.20 11.44 -32.62
C ASN A 706 22.37 10.51 -32.25
N GLY A 707 23.58 10.76 -32.74
CA GLY A 707 24.75 9.93 -32.48
C GLY A 707 25.03 9.61 -31.02
N LYS A 708 24.64 10.48 -30.06
CA LYS A 708 24.69 10.23 -28.62
C LYS A 708 23.64 9.21 -28.16
N GLY A 709 22.46 9.20 -28.76
CA GLY A 709 21.42 8.21 -28.48
C GLY A 709 21.80 6.82 -28.99
N LEU A 710 22.41 6.73 -30.17
CA LEU A 710 22.92 5.48 -30.71
C LEU A 710 24.04 4.90 -29.82
N MET A 711 24.96 5.74 -29.34
CA MET A 711 26.03 5.35 -28.40
C MET A 711 25.49 4.89 -27.07
N SER A 712 24.44 5.52 -26.53
CA SER A 712 23.78 5.08 -25.28
C SER A 712 23.14 3.70 -25.44
N VAL A 713 22.45 3.45 -26.56
CA VAL A 713 21.87 2.13 -26.87
C VAL A 713 22.95 1.07 -27.08
N MET A 714 24.03 1.40 -27.77
CA MET A 714 25.17 0.51 -27.94
C MET A 714 25.89 0.21 -26.62
N PHE A 715 26.03 1.21 -25.74
CA PHE A 715 26.66 1.04 -24.42
C PHE A 715 25.79 0.18 -23.50
N GLU A 716 24.47 0.41 -23.44
CA GLU A 716 23.57 -0.48 -22.70
C GLU A 716 23.45 -1.88 -23.33
N ALA A 717 23.47 -1.98 -24.64
CA ALA A 717 23.51 -3.28 -25.34
C ALA A 717 24.78 -4.07 -25.04
N THR A 718 25.92 -3.39 -24.79
CA THR A 718 27.18 -4.04 -24.42
C THR A 718 27.36 -4.26 -22.93
N ALA A 719 26.79 -3.38 -22.07
CA ALA A 719 26.88 -3.45 -20.62
C ALA A 719 25.78 -4.35 -20.00
N ASN A 720 24.63 -4.45 -20.65
CA ASN A 720 23.52 -5.29 -20.22
C ASN A 720 23.42 -6.51 -21.12
N THR A 721 23.90 -7.65 -20.65
CA THR A 721 23.85 -8.94 -21.36
C THR A 721 22.44 -9.36 -21.76
N ALA A 722 21.40 -8.78 -21.12
CA ALA A 722 20.00 -8.93 -21.49
C ALA A 722 19.63 -8.28 -22.85
N LEU A 723 20.46 -7.40 -23.35
CA LEU A 723 20.24 -6.64 -24.58
C LEU A 723 21.06 -7.11 -25.77
N THR A 724 21.72 -8.31 -25.71
CA THR A 724 22.56 -8.82 -26.76
C THR A 724 21.78 -8.93 -28.09
N PRO A 725 22.13 -8.13 -29.13
CA PRO A 725 21.45 -8.24 -30.41
C PRO A 725 21.86 -9.55 -31.11
N GLY A 726 20.94 -10.42 -31.38
CA GLY A 726 21.24 -11.59 -32.19
C GLY A 726 20.28 -12.74 -32.06
N VAL A 727 19.55 -12.87 -30.98
CA VAL A 727 18.58 -13.95 -30.81
C VAL A 727 17.18 -13.40 -31.05
N ARG A 728 16.70 -13.47 -32.27
CA ARG A 728 15.29 -13.18 -32.60
C ARG A 728 14.44 -14.37 -32.18
N SER A 729 13.79 -14.27 -31.01
CA SER A 729 12.72 -15.18 -30.65
C SER A 729 11.64 -15.17 -31.74
N ARG A 730 11.19 -16.32 -32.19
CA ARG A 730 10.05 -16.45 -33.11
C ARG A 730 8.78 -15.81 -32.51
N TYR A 731 8.75 -15.58 -31.21
CA TYR A 731 7.63 -14.98 -30.44
C TYR A 731 7.84 -13.52 -30.07
N ALA A 732 9.07 -13.00 -30.13
CA ALA A 732 9.42 -11.65 -29.67
C ALA A 732 8.85 -10.50 -30.51
N SER A 733 8.32 -10.75 -31.67
CA SER A 733 7.79 -9.76 -32.62
C SER A 733 6.32 -9.97 -32.99
N ARG A 734 5.57 -10.79 -32.27
CA ARG A 734 4.16 -11.06 -32.55
C ARG A 734 3.26 -10.29 -31.59
N ASN A 735 2.22 -9.68 -32.16
CA ASN A 735 1.14 -9.04 -31.40
C ASN A 735 -0.10 -9.94 -31.43
N TYR A 736 -0.76 -10.08 -30.30
CA TYR A 736 -1.86 -11.02 -30.15
C TYR A 736 -3.11 -10.32 -29.67
N PHE A 737 -4.19 -10.51 -30.39
CA PHE A 737 -5.55 -10.22 -29.97
C PHE A 737 -6.26 -11.49 -29.55
N MET A 738 -6.84 -11.52 -28.37
CA MET A 738 -7.82 -12.51 -27.96
C MET A 738 -9.17 -11.80 -27.93
N ILE A 739 -10.16 -12.28 -28.69
CA ILE A 739 -11.39 -11.57 -28.91
C ILE A 739 -12.65 -12.40 -28.72
N SER A 740 -13.69 -11.78 -28.19
CA SER A 740 -15.08 -12.10 -28.38
C SER A 740 -15.82 -10.85 -28.86
N LYS A 741 -17.12 -10.91 -29.11
CA LYS A 741 -17.90 -9.77 -29.56
C LYS A 741 -17.70 -8.51 -28.71
N ASN A 742 -17.75 -8.67 -27.38
CA ASN A 742 -17.68 -7.57 -26.42
C ASN A 742 -16.35 -7.48 -25.66
N TYR A 743 -15.44 -8.41 -25.87
CA TYR A 743 -14.17 -8.50 -25.14
C TYR A 743 -12.99 -8.50 -26.10
N CYS A 744 -11.93 -7.82 -25.68
CA CYS A 744 -10.64 -7.85 -26.35
C CYS A 744 -9.50 -7.79 -25.35
N SER A 745 -8.51 -8.64 -25.51
CA SER A 745 -7.21 -8.52 -24.87
C SER A 745 -6.14 -8.45 -25.93
N LEU A 746 -5.41 -7.32 -25.97
CA LEU A 746 -4.24 -7.11 -26.81
C LEU A 746 -2.97 -7.26 -25.99
N SER A 747 -2.10 -8.17 -26.36
CA SER A 747 -0.70 -8.19 -25.91
C SER A 747 0.18 -7.75 -27.07
N SER A 748 0.77 -6.57 -26.94
CA SER A 748 1.69 -6.03 -27.94
C SER A 748 3.12 -6.00 -27.39
N ARG A 749 4.02 -6.67 -28.11
CA ARG A 749 5.44 -6.73 -27.76
C ARG A 749 6.29 -6.31 -28.95
N LEU A 750 7.18 -5.37 -28.73
CA LEU A 750 8.12 -4.89 -29.71
C LEU A 750 9.48 -4.70 -29.09
N GLY A 751 10.31 -5.72 -29.26
CA GLY A 751 11.61 -5.75 -28.60
C GLY A 751 11.42 -5.61 -27.08
N PHE A 752 11.86 -4.49 -26.52
CA PHE A 752 11.82 -4.20 -25.08
C PHE A 752 10.59 -3.41 -24.62
N HIS A 753 9.64 -3.12 -25.53
CA HIS A 753 8.42 -2.39 -25.23
C HIS A 753 7.26 -3.36 -25.07
N PHE A 754 6.55 -3.24 -23.97
CA PHE A 754 5.41 -4.08 -23.64
C PHE A 754 4.19 -3.20 -23.42
N SER A 755 3.09 -3.54 -24.05
CA SER A 755 1.78 -3.00 -23.75
C SER A 755 0.73 -4.10 -23.73
N THR A 756 -0.12 -4.06 -22.73
CA THR A 756 -1.29 -4.95 -22.63
C THR A 756 -2.52 -4.09 -22.49
N ILE A 757 -3.53 -4.35 -23.32
CA ILE A 757 -4.83 -3.71 -23.22
C ILE A 757 -5.87 -4.79 -23.01
N GLU A 758 -6.66 -4.68 -21.97
CA GLU A 758 -7.83 -5.52 -21.74
C GLU A 758 -9.07 -4.64 -21.73
N ALA A 759 -10.09 -4.99 -22.51
CA ALA A 759 -11.29 -4.20 -22.62
C ALA A 759 -12.54 -5.07 -22.71
N MET A 760 -13.56 -4.69 -21.97
CA MET A 760 -14.94 -5.16 -22.11
C MET A 760 -15.80 -3.98 -22.50
N VAL A 761 -16.52 -4.09 -23.62
CA VAL A 761 -17.36 -3.03 -24.15
C VAL A 761 -18.71 -3.62 -24.57
N SER A 762 -19.76 -3.21 -23.89
CA SER A 762 -21.13 -3.67 -24.11
C SER A 762 -22.10 -2.47 -24.02
N GLU A 763 -23.37 -2.70 -24.32
CA GLU A 763 -24.43 -1.70 -24.14
C GLU A 763 -24.66 -1.33 -22.66
N ARG A 764 -24.22 -2.17 -21.74
CA ARG A 764 -24.35 -2.00 -20.28
C ARG A 764 -23.12 -1.29 -19.74
N SER A 765 -23.26 -0.02 -19.37
CA SER A 765 -22.14 0.81 -18.91
C SER A 765 -21.41 0.24 -17.68
N ASN A 766 -22.14 -0.40 -16.78
CA ASN A 766 -21.57 -1.01 -15.55
C ASN A 766 -20.72 -2.28 -15.80
N GLU A 767 -20.73 -2.83 -17.02
CA GLU A 767 -19.86 -3.95 -17.42
C GLU A 767 -18.62 -3.45 -18.16
N ASN A 768 -18.62 -2.18 -18.58
CA ASN A 768 -17.59 -1.61 -19.44
C ASN A 768 -16.35 -1.25 -18.63
N HIS A 769 -15.22 -1.80 -19.04
CA HIS A 769 -13.94 -1.44 -18.47
C HIS A 769 -12.81 -1.54 -19.49
N ILE A 770 -11.81 -0.71 -19.33
CA ILE A 770 -10.53 -0.78 -20.02
C ILE A 770 -9.42 -0.79 -18.99
N SER A 771 -8.48 -1.69 -19.14
CA SER A 771 -7.22 -1.72 -18.40
C SER A 771 -6.07 -1.67 -19.39
N PHE A 772 -5.18 -0.74 -19.19
CA PHE A 772 -3.97 -0.56 -20.01
C PHE A 772 -2.73 -0.63 -19.14
N GLN A 773 -1.80 -1.49 -19.51
CA GLN A 773 -0.49 -1.60 -18.89
C GLN A 773 0.58 -1.30 -19.91
N PHE A 774 1.55 -0.49 -19.52
CA PHE A 774 2.61 -0.03 -20.40
C PHE A 774 3.94 0.02 -19.66
N MET A 775 4.96 -0.65 -20.20
CA MET A 775 6.27 -0.71 -19.55
C MET A 775 7.42 -1.01 -20.53
N GLY A 776 8.64 -0.99 -19.99
CA GLY A 776 9.86 -1.35 -20.71
C GLY A 776 10.41 -0.20 -21.55
N GLY A 777 11.38 -0.52 -22.40
CA GLY A 777 12.09 0.40 -23.29
C GLY A 777 13.54 -0.01 -23.50
N ALA A 778 14.18 0.55 -24.54
CA ALA A 778 15.55 0.26 -24.89
C ALA A 778 16.56 1.28 -24.30
N ALA A 779 16.08 2.43 -23.85
CA ALA A 779 16.93 3.47 -23.25
C ALA A 779 17.19 3.23 -21.75
N ASN A 780 18.08 4.02 -21.17
CA ASN A 780 18.34 3.99 -19.74
C ASN A 780 17.08 4.29 -18.91
N TYR A 781 17.13 3.98 -17.63
CA TYR A 781 15.98 4.07 -16.71
C TYR A 781 15.34 5.47 -16.68
N GLU A 782 16.14 6.53 -16.62
CA GLU A 782 15.66 7.92 -16.59
C GLU A 782 14.80 8.27 -17.82
N ARG A 783 15.25 7.87 -19.02
CA ARG A 783 14.50 8.13 -20.25
C ARG A 783 13.23 7.26 -20.35
N ARG A 784 13.28 6.04 -19.84
CA ARG A 784 12.09 5.18 -19.74
C ARG A 784 11.06 5.80 -18.79
N GLN A 785 11.48 6.35 -17.65
CA GLN A 785 10.60 7.10 -16.76
C GLN A 785 10.00 8.33 -17.45
N LYS A 786 10.79 9.13 -18.15
CA LYS A 786 10.28 10.29 -18.90
C LYS A 786 9.21 9.90 -19.91
N ARG A 787 9.40 8.79 -20.62
CA ARG A 787 8.40 8.27 -21.56
C ARG A 787 7.12 7.84 -20.87
N VAL A 788 7.23 7.16 -19.74
CA VAL A 788 6.05 6.69 -19.01
C VAL A 788 5.28 7.86 -18.39
N LEU A 789 5.98 8.86 -17.84
CA LEU A 789 5.37 10.13 -17.40
C LEU A 789 4.66 10.85 -18.55
N PHE A 790 5.29 10.92 -19.70
CA PHE A 790 4.73 11.49 -20.92
C PHE A 790 3.42 10.79 -21.35
N VAL A 791 3.38 9.46 -21.33
CA VAL A 791 2.17 8.68 -21.63
C VAL A 791 1.11 8.88 -20.56
N LYS A 792 1.51 8.96 -19.28
CA LYS A 792 0.59 9.28 -18.16
C LYS A 792 -0.12 10.61 -18.40
N GLU A 793 0.63 11.68 -18.64
CA GLU A 793 0.04 13.02 -18.86
C GLU A 793 -1.00 13.03 -20.00
N ILE A 794 -0.71 12.30 -21.10
CA ILE A 794 -1.66 12.19 -22.20
C ILE A 794 -2.91 11.42 -21.77
N LEU A 795 -2.77 10.30 -21.07
CA LEU A 795 -3.90 9.49 -20.66
C LEU A 795 -4.79 10.20 -19.61
N GLU A 796 -4.19 10.99 -18.72
CA GLU A 796 -4.95 11.80 -17.75
C GLU A 796 -5.74 12.95 -18.44
N GLU A 797 -5.25 13.50 -19.54
CA GLU A 797 -6.04 14.46 -20.36
C GLU A 797 -7.28 13.82 -21.00
N TYR A 798 -7.31 12.50 -21.11
CA TYR A 798 -8.45 11.73 -21.66
C TYR A 798 -9.12 10.87 -20.57
N ASP A 799 -9.28 11.39 -19.36
CA ASP A 799 -10.08 10.82 -18.26
C ASP A 799 -9.66 9.43 -17.77
N PHE A 800 -8.48 8.92 -18.15
CA PHE A 800 -7.98 7.68 -17.58
C PHE A 800 -7.47 7.90 -16.15
N ARG A 801 -7.83 7.01 -15.25
CA ARG A 801 -7.20 6.91 -13.94
C ARG A 801 -5.85 6.21 -14.09
N VAL A 802 -4.74 6.92 -13.87
CA VAL A 802 -3.40 6.42 -14.14
C VAL A 802 -2.60 6.25 -12.85
N GLU A 803 -2.09 5.05 -12.64
CA GLU A 803 -1.13 4.72 -11.59
C GLU A 803 0.25 4.52 -12.22
N LEU A 804 1.26 5.13 -11.60
CA LEU A 804 2.64 5.02 -12.05
C LEU A 804 3.50 4.36 -10.96
N ARG A 805 4.20 3.30 -11.34
CA ARG A 805 5.19 2.64 -10.49
C ARG A 805 6.49 2.48 -11.28
N LYS A 806 7.52 3.30 -10.97
CA LYS A 806 8.81 3.31 -11.69
C LYS A 806 8.63 3.62 -13.19
N ASP A 807 8.96 2.66 -14.06
CA ASP A 807 8.76 2.69 -15.51
C ASP A 807 7.59 1.80 -15.96
N HIS A 808 6.69 1.47 -15.03
CA HIS A 808 5.44 0.76 -15.26
C HIS A 808 4.25 1.69 -15.04
N LEU A 809 3.37 1.78 -16.03
CA LEU A 809 2.14 2.53 -16.00
C LEU A 809 0.96 1.58 -16.08
N THR A 810 -0.02 1.79 -15.21
CA THR A 810 -1.34 1.14 -15.30
C THR A 810 -2.39 2.23 -15.42
N ALA A 811 -3.23 2.17 -16.46
CA ALA A 811 -4.35 3.09 -16.64
C ALA A 811 -5.67 2.31 -16.70
N ARG A 812 -6.72 2.87 -16.12
CA ARG A 812 -8.05 2.26 -16.06
C ARG A 812 -9.12 3.26 -16.44
N LEU A 813 -10.17 2.75 -17.06
CA LEU A 813 -11.39 3.48 -17.39
C LEU A 813 -12.55 2.52 -17.19
N GLU A 814 -13.56 2.90 -16.40
CA GLU A 814 -14.63 2.00 -15.98
C GLU A 814 -15.98 2.74 -16.01
N ASP A 815 -17.07 1.98 -16.11
CA ASP A 815 -18.46 2.42 -15.95
C ASP A 815 -18.88 3.57 -16.90
N ARG A 816 -18.38 3.57 -18.14
CA ARG A 816 -18.73 4.56 -19.16
C ARG A 816 -19.57 3.94 -20.27
N LYS A 817 -20.30 4.80 -21.03
CA LYS A 817 -21.08 4.37 -22.19
C LYS A 817 -20.21 3.76 -23.28
N MET A 818 -20.79 2.90 -24.09
CA MET A 818 -20.09 2.19 -25.16
C MET A 818 -19.34 3.11 -26.12
N GLU A 819 -19.96 4.22 -26.55
CA GLU A 819 -19.36 5.17 -27.48
C GLU A 819 -18.10 5.81 -26.89
N PHE A 820 -18.16 6.21 -25.62
CA PHE A 820 -17.03 6.76 -24.89
C PHE A 820 -15.89 5.75 -24.78
N MET A 821 -16.20 4.48 -24.48
CA MET A 821 -15.19 3.42 -24.40
C MET A 821 -14.51 3.18 -25.76
N ILE A 822 -15.28 3.23 -26.86
CA ILE A 822 -14.76 3.06 -28.23
C ILE A 822 -13.76 4.16 -28.57
N GLU A 823 -14.08 5.43 -28.29
CA GLU A 823 -13.16 6.56 -28.53
C GLU A 823 -11.84 6.38 -27.75
N HIS A 824 -11.93 5.98 -26.49
CA HIS A 824 -10.74 5.78 -25.63
C HIS A 824 -9.91 4.57 -26.05
N LEU A 825 -10.53 3.53 -26.60
CA LEU A 825 -9.81 2.42 -27.22
C LEU A 825 -9.06 2.84 -28.49
N LYS A 826 -9.60 3.74 -29.29
CA LYS A 826 -8.88 4.32 -30.45
C LYS A 826 -7.62 5.05 -29.98
N ILE A 827 -7.71 5.85 -28.90
CA ILE A 827 -6.56 6.54 -28.31
C ILE A 827 -5.48 5.53 -27.88
N LEU A 828 -5.87 4.47 -27.17
CA LEU A 828 -4.93 3.44 -26.74
C LEU A 828 -4.30 2.68 -27.89
N GLY A 829 -5.06 2.39 -28.94
CA GLY A 829 -4.57 1.79 -30.17
C GLY A 829 -3.48 2.65 -30.82
N TYR A 830 -3.73 3.96 -30.96
CA TYR A 830 -2.76 4.92 -31.46
C TYR A 830 -1.50 4.98 -30.58
N LEU A 831 -1.67 5.15 -29.26
CA LEU A 831 -0.54 5.23 -28.32
C LEU A 831 0.31 3.96 -28.32
N THR A 832 -0.28 2.79 -28.45
CA THR A 832 0.44 1.49 -28.51
C THR A 832 1.47 1.46 -29.64
N ILE A 833 1.19 2.11 -30.76
CA ILE A 833 2.10 2.15 -31.93
C ILE A 833 3.06 3.33 -31.84
N HIS A 834 2.55 4.54 -31.55
CA HIS A 834 3.31 5.79 -31.70
C HIS A 834 4.18 6.16 -30.52
N THR A 835 4.02 5.51 -29.37
CA THR A 835 4.90 5.72 -28.21
C THR A 835 6.10 4.78 -28.18
N ARG A 836 6.23 3.92 -29.19
CA ARG A 836 7.37 3.00 -29.34
C ARG A 836 8.68 3.74 -29.53
N GLN A 837 9.70 3.29 -28.80
CA GLN A 837 11.06 3.82 -28.91
C GLN A 837 11.18 5.33 -28.68
N LEU A 838 10.14 6.01 -28.17
CA LEU A 838 10.21 7.42 -27.80
C LEU A 838 11.20 7.65 -26.64
N ASP A 839 11.43 6.67 -25.78
CA ASP A 839 12.47 6.71 -24.74
C ASP A 839 13.86 7.02 -25.32
N MET A 840 14.13 6.65 -26.55
CA MET A 840 15.41 6.94 -27.20
C MET A 840 15.63 8.42 -27.50
N VAL A 841 14.56 9.20 -27.67
CA VAL A 841 14.59 10.63 -27.98
C VAL A 841 14.14 11.54 -26.84
N MET A 842 13.71 10.98 -25.69
CA MET A 842 13.34 11.73 -24.48
C MET A 842 14.58 12.29 -23.75
N THR A 843 15.34 13.12 -24.43
CA THR A 843 16.62 13.67 -23.94
C THR A 843 16.50 15.09 -23.41
N SER A 844 15.47 15.84 -23.83
CA SER A 844 15.24 17.24 -23.45
C SER A 844 13.74 17.55 -23.43
N ASP A 845 13.36 18.56 -22.66
CA ASP A 845 11.97 19.05 -22.57
C ASP A 845 11.46 19.52 -23.93
N VAL A 846 12.33 20.06 -24.78
CA VAL A 846 11.97 20.47 -26.14
C VAL A 846 11.51 19.29 -26.98
N SER A 847 12.24 18.15 -26.90
CA SER A 847 11.86 16.93 -27.60
C SER A 847 10.52 16.38 -27.06
N ILE A 848 10.34 16.38 -25.74
CA ILE A 848 9.13 15.92 -25.08
C ILE A 848 7.93 16.74 -25.54
N ASN A 849 8.04 18.08 -25.50
CA ASN A 849 6.97 18.99 -25.91
C ASN A 849 6.62 18.85 -27.41
N TYR A 850 7.63 18.63 -28.25
CA TYR A 850 7.41 18.37 -29.69
C TYR A 850 6.56 17.12 -29.90
N TYR A 851 6.96 15.99 -29.30
CA TYR A 851 6.20 14.74 -29.46
C TYR A 851 4.84 14.82 -28.80
N ARG A 852 4.69 15.54 -27.68
CA ARG A 852 3.39 15.78 -27.05
C ARG A 852 2.44 16.50 -28.00
N SER A 853 2.89 17.61 -28.57
CA SER A 853 2.07 18.40 -29.52
C SER A 853 1.70 17.59 -30.76
N LYS A 854 2.63 16.77 -31.28
CA LYS A 854 2.36 15.87 -32.43
C LYS A 854 1.28 14.85 -32.04
N ILE A 855 1.47 14.13 -30.94
CA ILE A 855 0.54 13.06 -30.50
C ILE A 855 -0.84 13.62 -30.20
N ILE A 856 -0.95 14.72 -29.46
CA ILE A 856 -2.26 15.35 -29.17
C ILE A 856 -2.96 15.78 -30.45
N LYS A 857 -2.23 16.40 -31.37
CA LYS A 857 -2.78 16.79 -32.68
C LYS A 857 -3.30 15.60 -33.48
N ASP A 858 -2.54 14.50 -33.51
CA ASP A 858 -2.91 13.28 -34.23
C ASP A 858 -4.16 12.65 -33.60
N ILE A 859 -4.22 12.56 -32.24
CA ILE A 859 -5.39 12.06 -31.51
C ILE A 859 -6.62 12.93 -31.80
N GLN A 860 -6.48 14.25 -31.72
CA GLN A 860 -7.57 15.18 -32.04
C GLN A 860 -8.03 15.00 -33.49
N GLY A 861 -7.10 14.91 -34.44
CA GLY A 861 -7.41 14.63 -35.84
C GLY A 861 -8.19 13.33 -36.02
N MET A 862 -7.79 12.27 -35.31
CA MET A 862 -8.47 10.96 -35.36
C MET A 862 -9.88 11.00 -34.77
N LEU A 863 -10.09 11.73 -33.67
CA LEU A 863 -11.39 11.78 -32.98
C LEU A 863 -12.40 12.74 -33.66
N TYR A 864 -11.92 13.82 -34.28
CA TYR A 864 -12.80 14.86 -34.88
C TYR A 864 -12.94 14.78 -36.39
N THR A 865 -12.32 13.80 -37.06
CA THR A 865 -12.49 13.56 -38.51
C THR A 865 -13.61 12.52 -38.75
N GLN A 866 -14.81 12.79 -38.27
CA GLN A 866 -16.04 12.07 -38.66
C GLN A 866 -16.98 12.96 -39.48
#